data_cee3b7f2f1c39020d0d498cf9ebe084d
#
_entry.id   cee3b7f2f1c39020d0d498cf9ebe084d
#
_cell.length_a   1.000
_cell.length_b   1.000
_cell.length_c   1.000
_cell.angle_alpha   90.00
_cell.angle_beta   90.00
_cell.angle_gamma   90.00
#
_symmetry.space_group_name_H-M   'P 1'
#
loop_
_entity.id
_entity.type
_entity.pdbx_description
1 polymer ?
#
loop_
_entity_poly.entity_id
_entity_poly.type
_entity_poly.pdbx_seq_one_letter_code
_entity_poly.pdbx_strand_id
1 'polypeptide(L)'
;MFSSKLPNRLSKVGGRFSHQSSDYQYLQRSQIPSMHFQKSLPRLPIPKLEQTCERYLNSQEPLLSNESFQRTKKYVGEFREGPGKHLQELLMTHNANNKNSSYISQPWFDMYLRDRKPLPLNYNPALVYVDDNRPEYNNQLLKAVNLIISSLRFYKSLNGDLLEPEVYHMDPKKSDTKLFRLVCSKVPSALSWYASYLLFNAYPLDMSQYYNLFNTTRFPQVGRDKIEMNKSGKHIVVQYRGNFYVVDVLDNSNNIKPANEILGSIKSILDSRVSPAEFPIGVLTTLDRNDWAKLRLQLVSLGNEKSLSYIDGALFNVCLDGACNKDPINVCRQFLHSDGKNRWFDKSLSLIVTENSSSGINFEHSWGDGVAVLRFLQDIYKDFQASPQVYPGMESNAASESLNKLEFHLDDALKSVIAQASKDYEKVCNSLDVNTVQLEGLGKDICKKFSLSPDAIMQLGFQVAYHKLHGKFVGSYESCSTAAFRYGRTETIRPCTMATKNFALAINSNKSLSNQELLKLIAECSKVHGQLTKNAAMGQGFDRHLFALKLYAKEKIDLYEDDAYKALNYNIISTSTLSSPVITLGAFGPVVPDGFGIAYEIKKDALGVLVTTYLQQANGPDFVAALHKSYEEILSVFKNN
;
A
#
# COMPACT_ATOMS: atom_id res chain seq x y z
N MET A 1 15.09 9.87 -7.12
CA MET A 1 15.51 8.72 -7.95
C MET A 1 15.12 7.37 -7.34
N PHE A 2 14.28 7.34 -6.33
CA PHE A 2 13.69 6.12 -5.75
C PHE A 2 12.20 5.95 -6.08
N SER A 3 11.71 6.67 -7.09
CA SER A 3 10.39 6.45 -7.67
C SER A 3 10.49 5.22 -8.58
N SER A 4 9.78 4.17 -8.24
CA SER A 4 9.32 2.99 -9.02
C SER A 4 9.96 2.76 -10.41
N LYS A 5 11.28 2.68 -10.54
CA LYS A 5 11.93 2.16 -11.74
C LYS A 5 12.23 0.67 -11.56
N LEU A 6 11.18 -0.15 -11.51
CA LEU A 6 11.33 -1.56 -11.84
C LEU A 6 11.49 -1.67 -13.37
N PRO A 7 12.56 -2.31 -13.87
CA PRO A 7 12.77 -2.44 -15.30
C PRO A 7 11.66 -3.30 -15.93
N ASN A 8 11.06 -2.78 -17.01
CA ASN A 8 10.21 -3.54 -17.92
C ASN A 8 11.02 -4.70 -18.52
N ARG A 9 10.98 -5.86 -17.88
CA ARG A 9 11.49 -7.13 -18.45
C ARG A 9 10.33 -8.03 -18.92
N LEU A 10 9.57 -7.59 -19.88
CA LEU A 10 8.67 -8.47 -20.66
C LEU A 10 9.05 -8.54 -22.14
N SER A 11 10.29 -8.19 -22.55
CA SER A 11 10.73 -8.42 -23.92
C SER A 11 12.07 -9.16 -23.92
N LYS A 12 12.03 -10.41 -24.37
CA LYS A 12 13.14 -11.30 -24.72
C LYS A 12 13.88 -11.95 -23.55
N VAL A 13 13.27 -12.97 -22.95
CA VAL A 13 14.03 -14.10 -22.40
C VAL A 13 13.55 -15.37 -23.11
N GLY A 14 14.01 -15.56 -24.32
CA GLY A 14 14.13 -16.87 -24.97
C GLY A 14 15.38 -17.56 -24.43
N GLY A 15 15.44 -17.79 -23.11
CA GLY A 15 16.43 -18.64 -22.47
C GLY A 15 15.79 -20.01 -22.26
N ARG A 16 16.36 -21.05 -22.87
CA ARG A 16 16.03 -22.44 -22.57
C ARG A 16 16.11 -22.64 -21.05
N PHE A 17 14.95 -22.63 -20.38
CA PHE A 17 14.84 -23.19 -19.04
C PHE A 17 15.04 -24.69 -19.19
N SER A 18 16.16 -25.23 -18.69
CA SER A 18 16.28 -26.63 -18.40
C SER A 18 15.10 -27.01 -17.49
N HIS A 19 14.40 -28.08 -17.82
CA HIS A 19 13.40 -28.73 -16.97
C HIS A 19 14.07 -29.16 -15.64
N GLN A 20 14.26 -28.24 -14.71
CA GLN A 20 14.29 -28.59 -13.30
C GLN A 20 12.83 -28.84 -12.92
N SER A 21 12.53 -30.01 -12.37
CA SER A 21 11.24 -30.32 -11.74
C SER A 21 10.88 -29.14 -10.84
N SER A 22 9.78 -28.44 -11.15
CA SER A 22 9.38 -27.26 -10.38
C SER A 22 9.20 -27.72 -8.93
N ASP A 23 9.98 -27.18 -8.02
CA ASP A 23 9.87 -27.47 -6.61
C ASP A 23 8.49 -27.01 -6.13
N TYR A 24 7.56 -27.94 -5.92
CA TYR A 24 6.20 -27.63 -5.50
C TYR A 24 6.14 -26.82 -4.21
N GLN A 25 7.12 -27.00 -3.32
CA GLN A 25 7.10 -26.40 -1.99
C GLN A 25 7.59 -24.96 -1.94
N TYR A 26 8.40 -24.51 -2.90
CA TYR A 26 9.03 -23.20 -2.84
C TYR A 26 8.84 -22.44 -4.15
N LEU A 27 8.56 -21.14 -4.03
CA LEU A 27 8.44 -20.25 -5.17
C LEU A 27 9.80 -20.03 -5.83
N GLN A 28 10.85 -19.91 -5.04
CA GLN A 28 12.23 -19.73 -5.49
C GLN A 28 13.23 -20.24 -4.44
N ARG A 29 14.49 -20.44 -4.88
CA ARG A 29 15.62 -20.78 -4.03
C ARG A 29 16.75 -19.79 -4.31
N SER A 30 16.78 -18.68 -3.58
CA SER A 30 17.81 -17.66 -3.70
C SER A 30 19.17 -18.18 -3.22
N GLN A 31 20.25 -17.74 -3.88
CA GLN A 31 21.63 -17.94 -3.40
C GLN A 31 21.97 -17.04 -2.21
N ILE A 32 21.30 -15.90 -2.09
CA ILE A 32 21.44 -14.96 -0.98
C ILE A 32 20.25 -15.19 -0.05
N PRO A 33 20.44 -15.49 1.24
CA PRO A 33 19.34 -15.62 2.20
C PRO A 33 18.47 -14.35 2.24
N SER A 34 17.16 -14.50 2.42
CA SER A 34 16.19 -13.40 2.34
C SER A 34 16.54 -12.22 3.24
N MET A 35 16.99 -12.50 4.48
CA MET A 35 17.32 -11.48 5.47
C MET A 35 18.83 -11.17 5.57
N HIS A 36 19.60 -11.59 4.57
CA HIS A 36 21.07 -11.49 4.59
C HIS A 36 21.59 -10.07 4.81
N PHE A 37 20.97 -9.08 4.18
CA PHE A 37 21.38 -7.68 4.28
C PHE A 37 20.85 -6.97 5.52
N GLN A 38 19.85 -7.54 6.21
CA GLN A 38 19.10 -6.86 7.27
C GLN A 38 19.99 -6.35 8.43
N LYS A 39 21.04 -7.09 8.79
CA LYS A 39 21.95 -6.73 9.89
C LYS A 39 22.83 -5.52 9.56
N SER A 40 23.19 -5.35 8.30
CA SER A 40 24.11 -4.30 7.81
C SER A 40 23.42 -3.12 7.16
N LEU A 41 22.09 -3.12 7.02
CA LEU A 41 21.35 -1.95 6.53
C LEU A 41 21.65 -0.71 7.38
N PRO A 42 21.86 0.46 6.74
CA PRO A 42 22.03 1.70 7.46
C PRO A 42 20.78 2.05 8.27
N ARG A 43 20.96 2.76 9.36
CA ARG A 43 19.84 3.29 10.16
C ARG A 43 19.27 4.52 9.49
N LEU A 44 17.95 4.70 9.64
CA LEU A 44 17.28 5.93 9.19
C LEU A 44 17.89 7.14 9.92
N PRO A 45 18.47 8.11 9.19
CA PRO A 45 19.06 9.29 9.81
C PRO A 45 17.97 10.20 10.40
N ILE A 46 18.28 10.87 11.51
CA ILE A 46 17.49 11.99 12.01
C ILE A 46 17.93 13.24 11.27
N PRO A 47 17.04 13.98 10.60
CA PRO A 47 17.38 15.23 9.95
C PRO A 47 17.91 16.29 10.95
N LYS A 48 18.71 17.23 10.48
CA LYS A 48 19.08 18.41 11.27
C LYS A 48 17.85 19.30 11.47
N LEU A 49 17.69 19.86 12.66
CA LEU A 49 16.55 20.70 13.02
C LEU A 49 16.39 21.89 12.07
N GLU A 50 17.51 22.57 11.75
CA GLU A 50 17.53 23.73 10.86
C GLU A 50 16.98 23.36 9.46
N GLN A 51 17.42 22.24 8.92
CA GLN A 51 16.97 21.76 7.59
C GLN A 51 15.49 21.34 7.60
N THR A 52 15.02 20.77 8.71
CA THR A 52 13.60 20.44 8.88
C THR A 52 12.75 21.71 8.91
N CYS A 53 13.15 22.71 9.65
CA CYS A 53 12.48 24.01 9.71
C CYS A 53 12.44 24.71 8.35
N GLU A 54 13.56 24.70 7.62
CA GLU A 54 13.64 25.28 6.27
C GLU A 54 12.70 24.57 5.29
N ARG A 55 12.75 23.23 5.23
CA ARG A 55 11.89 22.43 4.33
C ARG A 55 10.41 22.59 4.68
N TYR A 56 10.08 22.67 5.96
CA TYR A 56 8.73 22.96 6.40
C TYR A 56 8.25 24.33 5.89
N LEU A 57 9.04 25.39 6.06
CA LEU A 57 8.71 26.72 5.54
C LEU A 57 8.54 26.72 4.02
N ASN A 58 9.43 26.05 3.29
CA ASN A 58 9.33 25.93 1.84
C ASN A 58 8.04 25.22 1.38
N SER A 59 7.51 24.29 2.20
CA SER A 59 6.23 23.62 1.92
C SER A 59 5.01 24.47 2.27
N GLN A 60 5.15 25.45 3.15
CA GLN A 60 4.09 26.37 3.56
C GLN A 60 3.94 27.58 2.63
N GLU A 61 5.04 28.03 2.03
CA GLU A 61 5.06 29.23 1.19
C GLU A 61 4.04 29.21 0.03
N PRO A 62 3.85 28.10 -0.70
CA PRO A 62 2.83 28.06 -1.76
C PRO A 62 1.39 28.10 -1.23
N LEU A 63 1.15 27.69 0.02
CA LEU A 63 -0.19 27.50 0.59
C LEU A 63 -0.75 28.74 1.28
N LEU A 64 0.13 29.58 1.81
CA LEU A 64 -0.22 30.66 2.73
C LEU A 64 -0.29 32.03 2.06
N SER A 65 -1.08 32.94 2.65
CA SER A 65 -0.95 34.38 2.40
C SER A 65 0.38 34.89 2.98
N ASN A 66 0.84 36.03 2.50
CA ASN A 66 2.08 36.62 3.02
C ASN A 66 2.03 36.85 4.54
N GLU A 67 0.91 37.37 5.07
CA GLU A 67 0.73 37.60 6.50
C GLU A 67 0.80 36.29 7.30
N SER A 68 0.07 35.24 6.89
CA SER A 68 0.09 33.93 7.53
C SER A 68 1.48 33.30 7.45
N PHE A 69 2.18 33.45 6.32
CA PHE A 69 3.53 32.93 6.16
C PHE A 69 4.54 33.62 7.10
N GLN A 70 4.45 34.95 7.29
CA GLN A 70 5.33 35.65 8.24
C GLN A 70 5.05 35.21 9.69
N ARG A 71 3.79 34.98 10.07
CA ARG A 71 3.43 34.41 11.38
C ARG A 71 4.04 33.02 11.57
N THR A 72 3.82 32.11 10.63
CA THR A 72 4.39 30.75 10.65
C THR A 72 5.92 30.79 10.71
N LYS A 73 6.55 31.69 9.96
CA LYS A 73 8.02 31.90 9.98
C LYS A 73 8.52 32.30 11.37
N LYS A 74 7.78 33.16 12.07
CA LYS A 74 8.07 33.53 13.46
C LYS A 74 8.02 32.31 14.37
N TYR A 75 6.92 31.52 14.34
CA TYR A 75 6.78 30.32 15.18
C TYR A 75 7.84 29.26 14.90
N VAL A 76 8.22 29.09 13.65
CA VAL A 76 9.34 28.19 13.26
C VAL A 76 10.67 28.70 13.82
N GLY A 77 10.90 30.02 13.80
CA GLY A 77 12.10 30.64 14.39
C GLY A 77 12.19 30.40 15.90
N GLU A 78 11.10 30.68 16.61
CA GLU A 78 10.98 30.45 18.06
C GLU A 78 11.15 28.97 18.41
N PHE A 79 10.53 28.07 17.66
CA PHE A 79 10.70 26.63 17.81
C PHE A 79 12.17 26.21 17.62
N ARG A 80 12.80 26.66 16.53
CA ARG A 80 14.17 26.29 16.18
C ARG A 80 15.17 26.75 17.25
N GLU A 81 15.04 27.97 17.76
CA GLU A 81 15.99 28.54 18.73
C GLU A 81 15.68 28.11 20.18
N GLY A 82 14.46 27.69 20.46
CA GLY A 82 13.96 27.30 21.79
C GLY A 82 13.67 25.80 21.93
N PRO A 83 12.39 25.40 22.04
CA PRO A 83 12.00 24.03 22.43
C PRO A 83 12.47 22.96 21.43
N GLY A 84 12.60 23.29 20.14
CA GLY A 84 13.03 22.34 19.11
C GLY A 84 14.41 21.73 19.37
N LYS A 85 15.36 22.52 19.92
CA LYS A 85 16.70 22.02 20.28
C LYS A 85 16.62 20.93 21.34
N HIS A 86 15.87 21.19 22.41
CA HIS A 86 15.67 20.22 23.48
C HIS A 86 14.96 18.94 22.99
N LEU A 87 13.91 19.07 22.19
CA LEU A 87 13.20 17.92 21.61
C LEU A 87 14.11 17.10 20.68
N GLN A 88 14.97 17.77 19.91
CA GLN A 88 15.98 17.12 19.06
C GLN A 88 16.96 16.28 19.90
N GLU A 89 17.46 16.83 21.02
CA GLU A 89 18.36 16.12 21.93
C GLU A 89 17.69 14.88 22.54
N LEU A 90 16.43 15.00 22.98
CA LEU A 90 15.64 13.88 23.50
C LEU A 90 15.47 12.79 22.44
N LEU A 91 15.10 13.16 21.21
CA LEU A 91 14.94 12.25 20.09
C LEU A 91 16.26 11.54 19.74
N MET A 92 17.37 12.28 19.67
CA MET A 92 18.70 11.72 19.40
C MET A 92 19.14 10.73 20.49
N THR A 93 18.91 11.08 21.75
CA THR A 93 19.21 10.22 22.92
C THR A 93 18.38 8.93 22.86
N HIS A 94 17.07 9.05 22.63
CA HIS A 94 16.20 7.89 22.45
C HIS A 94 16.68 7.00 21.31
N ASN A 95 16.99 7.58 20.15
CA ASN A 95 17.46 6.85 19.01
C ASN A 95 18.82 6.16 19.26
N ALA A 96 19.74 6.80 19.99
CA ALA A 96 21.02 6.19 20.37
C ALA A 96 20.86 4.95 21.26
N ASN A 97 19.88 4.97 22.16
CA ASN A 97 19.56 3.88 23.06
C ASN A 97 18.80 2.73 22.39
N ASN A 98 18.12 2.98 21.27
CA ASN A 98 17.31 2.00 20.53
C ASN A 98 17.98 1.59 19.20
N LYS A 99 19.13 0.92 19.28
CA LYS A 99 19.96 0.55 18.11
C LYS A 99 19.27 -0.40 17.12
N ASN A 100 18.27 -1.16 17.57
CA ASN A 100 17.55 -2.17 16.76
C ASN A 100 16.23 -1.65 16.18
N SER A 101 16.03 -0.34 16.11
CA SER A 101 14.85 0.29 15.53
C SER A 101 15.24 1.59 14.83
N SER A 102 14.31 2.26 14.18
CA SER A 102 14.46 3.66 13.76
C SER A 102 13.69 4.59 14.71
N TYR A 103 14.06 5.87 14.71
CA TYR A 103 13.41 6.87 15.56
C TYR A 103 11.90 7.01 15.29
N ILE A 104 11.44 6.57 14.13
CA ILE A 104 10.05 6.74 13.68
C ILE A 104 9.25 5.42 13.61
N SER A 105 9.90 4.25 13.57
CA SER A 105 9.19 2.98 13.33
C SER A 105 8.09 2.72 14.36
N GLN A 106 8.43 2.76 15.65
CA GLN A 106 7.45 2.51 16.71
C GLN A 106 6.39 3.62 16.81
N PRO A 107 6.75 4.93 16.81
CA PRO A 107 5.77 6.01 16.79
C PRO A 107 4.80 5.94 15.60
N TRP A 108 5.29 5.59 14.42
CA TRP A 108 4.48 5.46 13.22
C TRP A 108 3.51 4.28 13.30
N PHE A 109 3.97 3.16 13.82
CA PHE A 109 3.16 1.99 14.09
C PHE A 109 2.07 2.27 15.14
N ASP A 110 2.44 2.93 16.24
CA ASP A 110 1.50 3.31 17.29
C ASP A 110 0.43 4.29 16.81
N MET A 111 0.74 5.18 15.89
CA MET A 111 -0.24 6.09 15.27
C MET A 111 -1.39 5.29 14.63
N TYR A 112 -1.08 4.28 13.82
CA TYR A 112 -2.10 3.41 13.22
C TYR A 112 -2.92 2.67 14.26
N LEU A 113 -2.27 2.10 15.28
CA LEU A 113 -2.95 1.25 16.26
C LEU A 113 -3.81 2.05 17.27
N ARG A 114 -3.49 3.32 17.48
CA ARG A 114 -4.25 4.22 18.38
C ARG A 114 -5.44 4.89 17.69
N ASP A 115 -5.47 4.97 16.39
CA ASP A 115 -6.65 5.49 15.69
C ASP A 115 -7.84 4.53 15.85
N ARG A 116 -8.99 5.09 16.19
CA ARG A 116 -10.21 4.31 16.46
C ARG A 116 -11.14 4.21 15.26
N LYS A 117 -10.82 4.89 14.15
CA LYS A 117 -11.63 4.81 12.93
C LYS A 117 -11.74 3.38 12.40
N PRO A 118 -12.86 3.04 11.73
CA PRO A 118 -12.99 1.80 10.97
C PRO A 118 -11.82 1.56 10.02
N LEU A 119 -11.43 0.30 9.80
CA LEU A 119 -10.31 -0.04 8.91
C LEU A 119 -10.64 0.16 7.44
N PRO A 120 -11.78 -0.36 6.91
CA PRO A 120 -12.12 -0.15 5.51
C PRO A 120 -12.29 1.34 5.21
N LEU A 121 -11.89 1.74 4.01
CA LEU A 121 -11.88 3.11 3.49
C LEU A 121 -10.91 4.08 4.18
N ASN A 122 -10.61 3.91 5.46
CA ASN A 122 -9.67 4.78 6.17
C ASN A 122 -8.22 4.28 6.11
N TYR A 123 -8.02 2.96 6.07
CA TYR A 123 -6.67 2.38 6.17
C TYR A 123 -6.39 1.27 5.16
N ASN A 124 -7.32 0.33 4.99
CA ASN A 124 -7.08 -0.84 4.15
C ASN A 124 -7.17 -0.50 2.65
N PRO A 125 -6.07 -0.51 1.91
CA PRO A 125 -6.12 -0.31 0.46
C PRO A 125 -6.36 -1.63 -0.27
N ALA A 126 -6.71 -1.51 -1.54
CA ALA A 126 -6.86 -2.64 -2.44
C ALA A 126 -5.93 -2.55 -3.65
N LEU A 127 -5.47 -3.71 -4.12
CA LEU A 127 -4.72 -3.87 -5.36
C LEU A 127 -5.33 -5.01 -6.18
N VAL A 128 -5.62 -4.75 -7.44
CA VAL A 128 -6.32 -5.68 -8.33
C VAL A 128 -5.42 -6.11 -9.47
N TYR A 129 -5.38 -7.41 -9.74
CA TYR A 129 -4.61 -7.99 -10.83
C TYR A 129 -5.20 -7.68 -12.20
N VAL A 130 -4.34 -7.67 -13.21
CA VAL A 130 -4.78 -7.85 -14.60
C VAL A 130 -5.37 -9.25 -14.78
N ASP A 131 -6.28 -9.41 -15.75
CA ASP A 131 -6.74 -10.75 -16.13
C ASP A 131 -5.59 -11.60 -16.67
N ASP A 132 -5.69 -12.91 -16.53
CA ASP A 132 -4.77 -13.84 -17.18
C ASP A 132 -4.96 -13.80 -18.71
N ASN A 133 -3.88 -13.78 -19.47
CA ASN A 133 -3.94 -13.82 -20.93
C ASN A 133 -4.34 -15.19 -21.49
N ARG A 134 -4.44 -16.21 -20.63
CA ARG A 134 -4.95 -17.55 -20.94
C ARG A 134 -6.41 -17.63 -20.46
N PRO A 135 -7.41 -17.56 -21.37
CA PRO A 135 -8.84 -17.48 -20.99
C PRO A 135 -9.32 -18.61 -20.08
N GLU A 136 -8.76 -19.82 -20.26
CA GLU A 136 -9.10 -21.01 -19.48
C GLU A 136 -8.75 -20.91 -17.99
N TYR A 137 -7.82 -20.04 -17.62
CA TYR A 137 -7.48 -19.74 -16.23
C TYR A 137 -8.30 -18.58 -15.63
N ASN A 138 -9.08 -17.88 -16.44
CA ASN A 138 -10.03 -16.87 -15.96
C ASN A 138 -11.32 -17.53 -15.44
N ASN A 139 -11.15 -18.42 -14.49
CA ASN A 139 -12.19 -19.15 -13.75
C ASN A 139 -11.91 -18.99 -12.26
N GLN A 140 -12.95 -18.74 -11.44
CA GLN A 140 -12.81 -18.47 -10.00
C GLN A 140 -12.05 -19.58 -9.28
N LEU A 141 -12.43 -20.83 -9.49
CA LEU A 141 -11.84 -21.98 -8.80
C LEU A 141 -10.34 -22.11 -9.14
N LEU A 142 -10.01 -22.16 -10.43
CA LEU A 142 -8.61 -22.34 -10.86
C LEU A 142 -7.73 -21.15 -10.43
N LYS A 143 -8.25 -19.93 -10.57
CA LYS A 143 -7.50 -18.73 -10.20
C LYS A 143 -7.28 -18.65 -8.68
N ALA A 144 -8.32 -18.92 -7.88
CA ALA A 144 -8.21 -18.91 -6.42
C ALA A 144 -7.18 -19.94 -5.94
N VAL A 145 -7.27 -21.19 -6.41
CA VAL A 145 -6.38 -22.27 -5.97
C VAL A 145 -4.93 -22.01 -6.39
N ASN A 146 -4.68 -21.56 -7.62
CA ASN A 146 -3.32 -21.22 -8.05
C ASN A 146 -2.73 -20.06 -7.24
N LEU A 147 -3.49 -19.00 -7.00
CA LEU A 147 -3.04 -17.87 -6.18
C LEU A 147 -2.82 -18.28 -4.71
N ILE A 148 -3.65 -19.17 -4.15
CA ILE A 148 -3.45 -19.75 -2.82
C ILE A 148 -2.13 -20.51 -2.78
N ILE A 149 -1.89 -21.44 -3.72
CA ILE A 149 -0.67 -22.26 -3.75
C ILE A 149 0.57 -21.37 -3.96
N SER A 150 0.53 -20.42 -4.89
CA SER A 150 1.64 -19.47 -5.09
C SER A 150 1.92 -18.62 -3.84
N SER A 151 0.86 -18.23 -3.10
CA SER A 151 1.01 -17.53 -1.80
C SER A 151 1.68 -18.41 -0.75
N LEU A 152 1.32 -19.69 -0.68
CA LEU A 152 1.96 -20.66 0.23
C LEU A 152 3.42 -20.93 -0.15
N ARG A 153 3.73 -21.01 -1.44
CA ARG A 153 5.09 -21.15 -1.95
C ARG A 153 5.94 -19.92 -1.61
N PHE A 154 5.36 -18.72 -1.72
CA PHE A 154 6.01 -17.48 -1.26
C PHE A 154 6.27 -17.52 0.25
N TYR A 155 5.24 -17.86 1.04
CA TYR A 155 5.35 -18.02 2.50
C TYR A 155 6.46 -18.98 2.91
N LYS A 156 6.53 -20.16 2.28
CA LYS A 156 7.59 -21.12 2.55
C LYS A 156 8.97 -20.64 2.13
N SER A 157 9.07 -19.96 0.97
CA SER A 157 10.34 -19.39 0.53
C SER A 157 10.83 -18.30 1.47
N LEU A 158 9.93 -17.47 2.00
CA LEU A 158 10.26 -16.45 2.99
C LEU A 158 10.74 -17.08 4.31
N ASN A 159 9.98 -18.02 4.86
CA ASN A 159 10.31 -18.67 6.13
C ASN A 159 11.52 -19.63 6.05
N GLY A 160 11.78 -20.16 4.87
CA GLY A 160 12.98 -20.96 4.59
C GLY A 160 14.23 -20.13 4.28
N ASP A 161 14.13 -18.80 4.35
CA ASP A 161 15.20 -17.85 3.99
C ASP A 161 15.68 -18.01 2.53
N LEU A 162 14.76 -18.40 1.64
CA LEU A 162 14.98 -18.74 0.22
C LEU A 162 14.41 -17.69 -0.74
N LEU A 163 13.66 -16.71 -0.24
CA LEU A 163 13.17 -15.60 -1.05
C LEU A 163 14.34 -14.67 -1.39
N GLU A 164 14.47 -14.25 -2.66
CA GLU A 164 15.53 -13.34 -3.07
C GLU A 164 15.38 -12.00 -2.33
N PRO A 165 16.46 -11.48 -1.70
CA PRO A 165 16.42 -10.19 -1.04
C PRO A 165 16.00 -9.07 -1.99
N GLU A 166 15.28 -8.09 -1.49
CA GLU A 166 15.02 -6.87 -2.26
C GLU A 166 16.27 -6.02 -2.37
N VAL A 167 16.65 -5.70 -3.60
CA VAL A 167 17.80 -4.86 -3.91
C VAL A 167 17.44 -3.86 -4.99
N TYR A 168 17.64 -2.59 -4.73
CA TYR A 168 17.55 -1.55 -5.73
C TYR A 168 18.87 -1.44 -6.51
N HIS A 169 18.86 -1.87 -7.75
CA HIS A 169 20.00 -1.81 -8.66
C HIS A 169 19.99 -0.49 -9.43
N MET A 170 21.00 0.39 -9.24
CA MET A 170 21.11 1.64 -10.00
C MET A 170 21.27 1.40 -11.50
N ASP A 171 22.06 0.37 -11.87
CA ASP A 171 22.21 -0.13 -13.23
C ASP A 171 22.02 -1.66 -13.19
N PRO A 172 20.78 -2.16 -13.41
CA PRO A 172 20.51 -3.60 -13.32
C PRO A 172 21.33 -4.45 -14.29
N LYS A 173 21.76 -3.89 -15.44
CA LYS A 173 22.59 -4.62 -16.40
C LYS A 173 23.98 -4.94 -15.85
N LYS A 174 24.49 -4.08 -14.95
CA LYS A 174 25.82 -4.24 -14.34
C LYS A 174 25.77 -4.92 -12.98
N SER A 175 24.71 -4.68 -12.20
CA SER A 175 24.66 -5.09 -10.80
C SER A 175 23.70 -6.25 -10.52
N ASP A 176 22.62 -6.46 -11.30
CA ASP A 176 21.72 -7.60 -11.15
C ASP A 176 22.27 -8.83 -11.90
N THR A 177 23.35 -9.40 -11.39
CA THR A 177 24.14 -10.44 -12.09
C THR A 177 24.40 -11.66 -11.20
N LYS A 178 24.80 -12.79 -11.81
CA LYS A 178 25.26 -13.98 -11.08
C LYS A 178 26.46 -13.65 -10.19
N LEU A 179 27.36 -12.78 -10.65
CA LEU A 179 28.52 -12.35 -9.87
C LEU A 179 28.10 -11.59 -8.60
N PHE A 180 27.12 -10.69 -8.71
CA PHE A 180 26.55 -10.01 -7.55
C PHE A 180 26.06 -11.03 -6.50
N ARG A 181 25.25 -12.00 -6.95
CA ARG A 181 24.70 -13.04 -6.08
C ARG A 181 25.78 -13.89 -5.43
N LEU A 182 26.79 -14.30 -6.21
CA LEU A 182 27.91 -15.08 -5.70
C LEU A 182 28.72 -14.30 -4.66
N VAL A 183 29.10 -13.08 -4.94
CA VAL A 183 29.92 -12.26 -4.04
C VAL A 183 29.13 -11.94 -2.78
N CYS A 184 27.91 -11.40 -2.90
CA CYS A 184 27.11 -11.00 -1.75
C CYS A 184 26.76 -12.19 -0.84
N SER A 185 26.51 -13.39 -1.39
CA SER A 185 26.22 -14.59 -0.58
C SER A 185 27.40 -15.07 0.26
N LYS A 186 28.65 -14.73 -0.12
CA LYS A 186 29.87 -15.13 0.61
C LYS A 186 30.34 -14.12 1.64
N VAL A 187 29.88 -12.87 1.53
CA VAL A 187 30.22 -11.82 2.50
C VAL A 187 29.41 -12.03 3.79
N PRO A 188 30.00 -11.92 4.99
CA PRO A 188 29.24 -11.98 6.23
C PRO A 188 28.08 -10.97 6.26
N SER A 189 26.93 -11.37 6.79
CA SER A 189 25.70 -10.56 6.84
C SER A 189 25.93 -9.15 7.45
N ALA A 190 26.87 -9.01 8.40
CA ALA A 190 27.21 -7.71 9.01
C ALA A 190 27.92 -6.73 8.05
N LEU A 191 28.44 -7.19 6.93
CA LEU A 191 29.17 -6.42 5.93
C LEU A 191 28.49 -6.44 4.55
N SER A 192 27.44 -7.21 4.39
CA SER A 192 26.84 -7.52 3.08
C SER A 192 26.27 -6.28 2.38
N TRP A 193 25.69 -5.34 3.11
CA TRP A 193 25.21 -4.08 2.53
C TRP A 193 26.37 -3.26 1.94
N TYR A 194 27.50 -3.19 2.65
CA TYR A 194 28.69 -2.45 2.16
C TYR A 194 29.25 -3.08 0.90
N ALA A 195 29.31 -4.40 0.82
CA ALA A 195 29.74 -5.11 -0.39
C ALA A 195 28.80 -4.82 -1.57
N SER A 196 27.49 -4.88 -1.35
CA SER A 196 26.48 -4.56 -2.36
C SER A 196 26.63 -3.14 -2.87
N TYR A 197 26.76 -2.16 -1.96
CA TYR A 197 26.86 -0.74 -2.29
C TYR A 197 28.19 -0.41 -2.98
N LEU A 198 29.33 -0.76 -2.37
CA LEU A 198 30.65 -0.35 -2.83
C LEU A 198 31.08 -1.04 -4.12
N LEU A 199 30.79 -2.35 -4.28
CA LEU A 199 31.25 -3.12 -5.43
C LEU A 199 30.27 -3.08 -6.61
N PHE A 200 28.98 -2.93 -6.35
CA PHE A 200 27.95 -3.09 -7.37
C PHE A 200 27.03 -1.86 -7.53
N ASN A 201 27.18 -0.83 -6.70
CA ASN A 201 26.26 0.32 -6.66
C ASN A 201 24.78 -0.14 -6.59
N ALA A 202 24.55 -1.16 -5.76
CA ALA A 202 23.25 -1.75 -5.51
C ALA A 202 22.85 -1.56 -4.05
N TYR A 203 21.59 -1.22 -3.80
CA TYR A 203 21.08 -0.82 -2.49
C TYR A 203 20.09 -1.87 -1.99
N PRO A 204 20.50 -2.79 -1.09
CA PRO A 204 19.57 -3.69 -0.42
C PRO A 204 18.53 -2.91 0.37
N LEU A 205 17.30 -3.41 0.37
CA LEU A 205 16.15 -2.80 1.02
C LEU A 205 15.73 -3.61 2.26
N ASP A 206 15.10 -2.92 3.21
CA ASP A 206 14.54 -3.53 4.41
C ASP A 206 13.41 -4.49 4.07
N MET A 207 13.49 -5.69 4.60
CA MET A 207 12.48 -6.73 4.43
C MET A 207 11.79 -7.11 5.75
N SER A 208 11.96 -6.34 6.82
CA SER A 208 11.41 -6.65 8.13
C SER A 208 9.88 -6.71 8.16
N GLN A 209 9.21 -5.99 7.26
CA GLN A 209 7.75 -5.98 7.14
C GLN A 209 7.18 -7.32 6.63
N TYR A 210 7.96 -8.10 5.87
CA TYR A 210 7.48 -9.34 5.25
C TYR A 210 7.04 -10.40 6.25
N TYR A 211 7.59 -10.41 7.46
CA TYR A 211 7.16 -11.34 8.50
C TYR A 211 5.71 -11.15 8.93
N ASN A 212 5.17 -9.93 8.80
CA ASN A 212 3.80 -9.63 9.18
C ASN A 212 2.78 -9.89 8.04
N LEU A 213 3.24 -10.30 6.86
CA LEU A 213 2.37 -10.55 5.70
C LEU A 213 1.43 -11.74 5.97
N PHE A 214 1.93 -12.76 6.66
CA PHE A 214 1.22 -14.00 6.96
C PHE A 214 1.01 -14.19 8.46
N ASN A 215 0.05 -15.02 8.83
CA ASN A 215 -0.25 -15.41 10.21
C ASN A 215 -0.55 -14.22 11.16
N THR A 216 -0.80 -13.05 10.63
CA THR A 216 -0.88 -11.80 11.39
C THR A 216 -2.31 -11.25 11.37
N THR A 217 -2.74 -10.76 12.50
CA THR A 217 -4.06 -10.17 12.71
C THR A 217 -3.94 -8.91 13.57
N ARG A 218 -4.68 -7.87 13.23
CA ARG A 218 -4.88 -6.70 14.08
C ARG A 218 -6.01 -6.98 15.05
N PHE A 219 -5.66 -7.15 16.31
CA PHE A 219 -6.62 -7.38 17.39
C PHE A 219 -7.22 -6.07 17.88
N PRO A 220 -8.55 -5.93 17.86
CA PRO A 220 -9.21 -4.76 18.41
C PRO A 220 -9.11 -4.76 19.92
N GLN A 221 -8.65 -3.65 20.48
CA GLN A 221 -8.65 -3.37 21.92
C GLN A 221 -9.12 -1.94 22.18
N VAL A 222 -9.74 -1.71 23.32
CA VAL A 222 -10.18 -0.35 23.69
C VAL A 222 -8.95 0.56 23.84
N GLY A 223 -8.99 1.71 23.19
CA GLY A 223 -7.94 2.72 23.22
C GLY A 223 -6.75 2.48 22.28
N ARG A 224 -6.30 1.24 22.10
CA ARG A 224 -5.19 0.91 21.21
C ARG A 224 -5.24 -0.56 20.82
N ASP A 225 -5.29 -0.83 19.52
CA ASP A 225 -5.20 -2.19 18.99
C ASP A 225 -3.79 -2.78 19.16
N LYS A 226 -3.68 -4.08 18.99
CA LYS A 226 -2.37 -4.78 18.91
C LYS A 226 -2.28 -5.61 17.62
N ILE A 227 -1.06 -5.85 17.15
CA ILE A 227 -0.78 -6.82 16.11
C ILE A 227 -0.29 -8.11 16.77
N GLU A 228 -0.88 -9.22 16.38
CA GLU A 228 -0.47 -10.55 16.83
C GLU A 228 -0.16 -11.45 15.64
N MET A 229 0.87 -12.26 15.80
CA MET A 229 1.31 -13.26 14.82
C MET A 229 1.20 -14.66 15.44
N ASN A 230 0.43 -15.55 14.81
CA ASN A 230 0.36 -16.96 15.18
C ASN A 230 1.26 -17.82 14.29
N LYS A 231 2.47 -18.12 14.73
CA LYS A 231 3.44 -18.90 13.95
C LYS A 231 3.07 -20.39 13.77
N SER A 232 2.05 -20.89 14.45
CA SER A 232 1.63 -22.30 14.38
C SER A 232 0.49 -22.55 13.40
N GLY A 233 -0.08 -21.51 12.79
CA GLY A 233 -1.18 -21.63 11.84
C GLY A 233 -0.77 -22.41 10.58
N LYS A 234 -1.57 -23.42 10.21
CA LYS A 234 -1.37 -24.30 9.06
C LYS A 234 -2.52 -24.26 8.07
N HIS A 235 -3.47 -23.37 8.29
CA HIS A 235 -4.70 -23.25 7.54
C HIS A 235 -4.88 -21.83 7.00
N ILE A 236 -5.74 -21.72 6.02
CA ILE A 236 -6.35 -20.47 5.58
C ILE A 236 -7.80 -20.43 6.03
N VAL A 237 -8.34 -19.22 6.15
CA VAL A 237 -9.78 -19.05 6.29
C VAL A 237 -10.34 -18.63 4.94
N VAL A 238 -11.38 -19.32 4.48
CA VAL A 238 -12.09 -19.00 3.25
C VAL A 238 -13.46 -18.44 3.62
N GLN A 239 -13.78 -17.27 3.12
CA GLN A 239 -15.10 -16.66 3.23
C GLN A 239 -15.89 -16.87 1.94
N TYR A 240 -17.09 -17.38 2.07
CA TYR A 240 -18.03 -17.56 0.96
C TYR A 240 -19.45 -17.24 1.42
N ARG A 241 -20.07 -16.25 0.79
CA ARG A 241 -21.42 -15.78 1.14
C ARG A 241 -21.59 -15.41 2.62
N GLY A 242 -20.56 -14.80 3.22
CA GLY A 242 -20.53 -14.40 4.63
C GLY A 242 -20.32 -15.55 5.63
N ASN A 243 -20.16 -16.80 5.17
CA ASN A 243 -19.78 -17.95 5.98
C ASN A 243 -18.27 -18.13 5.97
N PHE A 244 -17.73 -18.70 7.05
CA PHE A 244 -16.30 -18.92 7.23
C PHE A 244 -15.98 -20.41 7.22
N TYR A 245 -14.94 -20.78 6.48
CA TYR A 245 -14.44 -22.16 6.38
C TYR A 245 -12.95 -22.20 6.69
N VAL A 246 -12.55 -23.18 7.49
CA VAL A 246 -11.14 -23.48 7.74
C VAL A 246 -10.68 -24.53 6.72
N VAL A 247 -9.63 -24.21 6.00
CA VAL A 247 -9.01 -25.12 5.02
C VAL A 247 -7.54 -25.30 5.39
N ASP A 248 -7.21 -26.53 5.83
CA ASP A 248 -5.83 -26.91 6.11
C ASP A 248 -5.04 -27.02 4.80
N VAL A 249 -4.00 -26.20 4.68
CA VAL A 249 -3.16 -26.08 3.46
C VAL A 249 -1.72 -26.54 3.68
N LEU A 250 -1.33 -26.74 4.93
CA LEU A 250 -0.02 -27.32 5.31
C LEU A 250 -0.25 -28.63 6.08
N ASP A 251 0.62 -29.60 5.86
CA ASP A 251 0.65 -30.85 6.60
C ASP A 251 1.34 -30.71 7.97
N ASN A 252 1.45 -31.81 8.71
CA ASN A 252 2.12 -31.83 10.01
C ASN A 252 3.61 -31.48 9.94
N SER A 253 4.25 -31.69 8.80
CA SER A 253 5.65 -31.37 8.51
C SER A 253 5.83 -29.97 7.93
N ASN A 254 4.76 -29.14 7.91
CA ASN A 254 4.70 -27.81 7.28
C ASN A 254 4.97 -27.81 5.76
N ASN A 255 4.69 -28.92 5.07
CA ASN A 255 4.69 -28.96 3.61
C ASN A 255 3.33 -28.53 3.09
N ILE A 256 3.31 -27.85 1.93
CA ILE A 256 2.09 -27.53 1.22
C ILE A 256 1.42 -28.84 0.83
N LYS A 257 0.14 -28.99 1.17
CA LYS A 257 -0.67 -30.14 0.77
C LYS A 257 -0.76 -30.26 -0.76
N PRO A 258 -1.01 -31.45 -1.31
CA PRO A 258 -1.17 -31.66 -2.75
C PRO A 258 -2.18 -30.71 -3.38
N ALA A 259 -1.89 -30.22 -4.58
CA ALA A 259 -2.72 -29.24 -5.27
C ALA A 259 -4.16 -29.72 -5.49
N ASN A 260 -4.36 -31.01 -5.77
CA ASN A 260 -5.67 -31.62 -5.95
C ASN A 260 -6.49 -31.71 -4.64
N GLU A 261 -5.86 -31.76 -3.46
CA GLU A 261 -6.56 -31.67 -2.16
C GLU A 261 -7.06 -30.23 -1.90
N ILE A 262 -6.19 -29.23 -2.14
CA ILE A 262 -6.57 -27.82 -2.00
C ILE A 262 -7.67 -27.49 -3.02
N LEU A 263 -7.54 -27.97 -4.26
CA LEU A 263 -8.56 -27.84 -5.31
C LEU A 263 -9.89 -28.43 -4.86
N GLY A 264 -9.89 -29.65 -4.29
CA GLY A 264 -11.08 -30.32 -3.80
C GLY A 264 -11.76 -29.54 -2.68
N SER A 265 -10.98 -29.00 -1.74
CA SER A 265 -11.53 -28.21 -0.62
C SER A 265 -12.21 -26.92 -1.11
N ILE A 266 -11.56 -26.14 -1.98
CA ILE A 266 -12.15 -24.91 -2.52
C ILE A 266 -13.35 -25.22 -3.41
N LYS A 267 -13.27 -26.27 -4.25
CA LYS A 267 -14.39 -26.73 -5.07
C LYS A 267 -15.60 -27.10 -4.21
N SER A 268 -15.42 -27.84 -3.12
CA SER A 268 -16.49 -28.24 -2.22
C SER A 268 -17.17 -27.04 -1.56
N ILE A 269 -16.44 -25.98 -1.23
CA ILE A 269 -17.02 -24.72 -0.71
C ILE A 269 -17.90 -24.08 -1.78
N LEU A 270 -17.41 -23.94 -3.01
CA LEU A 270 -18.17 -23.33 -4.11
C LEU A 270 -19.41 -24.16 -4.49
N ASP A 271 -19.30 -25.49 -4.49
CA ASP A 271 -20.38 -26.41 -4.83
C ASP A 271 -21.41 -26.59 -3.71
N SER A 272 -21.10 -26.15 -2.47
CA SER A 272 -21.95 -26.37 -1.28
C SER A 272 -23.32 -25.73 -1.36
N ARG A 273 -23.55 -24.80 -2.30
CA ARG A 273 -24.80 -24.03 -2.45
C ARG A 273 -25.32 -23.43 -1.13
N VAL A 274 -24.40 -23.15 -0.19
CA VAL A 274 -24.74 -22.59 1.11
C VAL A 274 -25.52 -21.27 0.93
N SER A 275 -26.54 -21.07 1.75
CA SER A 275 -27.23 -19.78 1.81
C SER A 275 -26.32 -18.69 2.35
N PRO A 276 -26.48 -17.44 1.92
CA PRO A 276 -25.79 -16.32 2.56
C PRO A 276 -26.02 -16.35 4.08
N ALA A 277 -25.00 -16.03 4.85
CA ALA A 277 -25.11 -15.94 6.30
C ALA A 277 -26.18 -14.89 6.66
N GLU A 278 -27.14 -15.28 7.50
CA GLU A 278 -28.20 -14.38 7.96
C GLU A 278 -27.62 -13.23 8.80
N PHE A 279 -26.66 -13.56 9.67
CA PHE A 279 -25.93 -12.59 10.50
C PHE A 279 -24.42 -12.69 10.21
N PRO A 280 -23.95 -12.02 9.14
CA PRO A 280 -22.55 -12.12 8.71
C PRO A 280 -21.63 -11.34 9.67
N ILE A 281 -20.92 -12.03 10.55
CA ILE A 281 -20.07 -11.41 11.56
C ILE A 281 -18.90 -10.61 10.99
N GLY A 282 -18.53 -10.84 9.73
CA GLY A 282 -17.47 -10.07 9.04
C GLY A 282 -17.72 -8.57 9.09
N VAL A 283 -19.00 -8.15 9.04
CA VAL A 283 -19.37 -6.74 9.10
C VAL A 283 -18.95 -6.05 10.40
N LEU A 284 -18.74 -6.79 11.50
CA LEU A 284 -18.27 -6.20 12.76
C LEU A 284 -16.87 -5.60 12.65
N THR A 285 -16.06 -6.06 11.71
CA THR A 285 -14.72 -5.49 11.43
C THR A 285 -14.80 -4.14 10.71
N THR A 286 -16.00 -3.67 10.33
CA THR A 286 -16.23 -2.34 9.74
C THR A 286 -16.59 -1.26 10.76
N LEU A 287 -16.69 -1.60 12.04
CA LEU A 287 -17.08 -0.69 13.11
C LEU A 287 -15.91 0.14 13.63
N ASP A 288 -16.21 1.21 14.39
CA ASP A 288 -15.25 1.88 15.26
C ASP A 288 -14.46 0.85 16.07
N ARG A 289 -13.18 1.07 16.23
CA ARG A 289 -12.27 0.08 16.84
C ARG A 289 -12.59 -0.21 18.31
N ASN A 290 -13.09 0.76 19.07
CA ASN A 290 -13.49 0.52 20.46
C ASN A 290 -14.79 -0.28 20.54
N ASP A 291 -15.73 -0.02 19.65
CA ASP A 291 -17.00 -0.75 19.61
C ASP A 291 -16.79 -2.18 19.15
N TRP A 292 -15.97 -2.38 18.10
CA TRP A 292 -15.57 -3.71 17.69
C TRP A 292 -14.84 -4.48 18.81
N ALA A 293 -13.95 -3.81 19.55
CA ALA A 293 -13.25 -4.44 20.68
C ALA A 293 -14.23 -4.96 21.75
N LYS A 294 -15.25 -4.17 22.11
CA LYS A 294 -16.29 -4.59 23.08
C LYS A 294 -17.12 -5.75 22.56
N LEU A 295 -17.57 -5.69 21.30
CA LEU A 295 -18.37 -6.75 20.68
C LEU A 295 -17.57 -8.04 20.52
N ARG A 296 -16.28 -7.96 20.23
CA ARG A 296 -15.41 -9.13 20.21
C ARG A 296 -15.33 -9.82 21.57
N LEU A 297 -15.24 -9.07 22.68
CA LEU A 297 -15.29 -9.65 24.02
C LEU A 297 -16.65 -10.31 24.30
N GLN A 298 -17.75 -9.71 23.85
CA GLN A 298 -19.09 -10.33 23.96
C GLN A 298 -19.17 -11.64 23.14
N LEU A 299 -18.64 -11.67 21.91
CA LEU A 299 -18.55 -12.91 21.12
C LEU A 299 -17.78 -14.00 21.87
N VAL A 300 -16.65 -13.67 22.48
CA VAL A 300 -15.86 -14.62 23.28
C VAL A 300 -16.68 -15.13 24.46
N SER A 301 -17.38 -14.26 25.19
CA SER A 301 -18.21 -14.65 26.33
C SER A 301 -19.38 -15.59 25.98
N LEU A 302 -19.83 -15.57 24.72
CA LEU A 302 -20.84 -16.49 24.18
C LEU A 302 -20.25 -17.81 23.66
N GLY A 303 -18.97 -18.09 23.90
CA GLY A 303 -18.34 -19.36 23.51
C GLY A 303 -17.76 -19.40 22.09
N ASN A 304 -17.59 -18.23 21.43
CA ASN A 304 -17.03 -18.18 20.06
C ASN A 304 -15.51 -18.10 20.02
N GLU A 305 -14.80 -18.22 21.14
CA GLU A 305 -13.35 -18.07 21.22
C GLU A 305 -12.62 -18.98 20.22
N LYS A 306 -13.05 -20.26 20.15
CA LYS A 306 -12.44 -21.25 19.24
C LYS A 306 -12.61 -20.84 17.77
N SER A 307 -13.81 -20.43 17.36
CA SER A 307 -14.08 -19.99 15.98
C SER A 307 -13.30 -18.73 15.62
N LEU A 308 -13.23 -17.76 16.53
CA LEU A 308 -12.41 -16.56 16.36
C LEU A 308 -10.91 -16.91 16.28
N SER A 309 -10.42 -17.85 17.09
CA SER A 309 -9.01 -18.27 17.07
C SER A 309 -8.59 -18.90 15.74
N TYR A 310 -9.49 -19.60 15.06
CA TYR A 310 -9.22 -20.08 13.69
C TYR A 310 -9.04 -18.92 12.71
N ILE A 311 -9.88 -17.88 12.79
CA ILE A 311 -9.74 -16.71 11.89
C ILE A 311 -8.43 -15.99 12.19
N ASP A 312 -8.13 -15.73 13.45
CA ASP A 312 -6.92 -15.02 13.86
C ASP A 312 -5.64 -15.79 13.49
N GLY A 313 -5.66 -17.11 13.69
CA GLY A 313 -4.52 -17.99 13.45
C GLY A 313 -4.28 -18.38 12.01
N ALA A 314 -5.17 -18.02 11.08
CA ALA A 314 -5.01 -18.35 9.67
C ALA A 314 -3.78 -17.69 9.05
N LEU A 315 -3.15 -18.36 8.08
CA LEU A 315 -2.04 -17.83 7.28
C LEU A 315 -2.44 -16.51 6.60
N PHE A 316 -3.58 -16.52 5.95
CA PHE A 316 -4.25 -15.38 5.33
C PHE A 316 -5.72 -15.70 5.10
N ASN A 317 -6.49 -14.70 4.72
CA ASN A 317 -7.90 -14.83 4.41
C ASN A 317 -8.11 -14.95 2.89
N VAL A 318 -9.12 -15.69 2.45
CA VAL A 318 -9.55 -15.81 1.04
C VAL A 318 -11.04 -15.49 0.96
N CYS A 319 -11.40 -14.52 0.14
CA CYS A 319 -12.80 -14.14 -0.10
C CYS A 319 -13.22 -14.62 -1.50
N LEU A 320 -14.16 -15.55 -1.56
CA LEU A 320 -14.78 -16.00 -2.80
C LEU A 320 -16.08 -15.20 -2.98
N ASP A 321 -16.03 -14.23 -3.88
CA ASP A 321 -17.13 -13.30 -4.10
C ASP A 321 -17.97 -13.69 -5.31
N GLY A 322 -19.21 -13.19 -5.38
CA GLY A 322 -20.04 -13.24 -6.58
C GLY A 322 -19.43 -12.45 -7.75
N ALA A 323 -20.12 -12.50 -8.90
CA ALA A 323 -19.67 -11.77 -10.09
C ALA A 323 -19.59 -10.25 -9.83
N CYS A 324 -18.53 -9.61 -10.33
CA CYS A 324 -18.32 -8.18 -10.28
C CYS A 324 -18.32 -7.60 -11.70
N ASN A 325 -18.98 -6.47 -11.93
CA ASN A 325 -18.83 -5.76 -13.18
C ASN A 325 -17.36 -5.31 -13.32
N LYS A 326 -16.75 -5.57 -14.49
CA LYS A 326 -15.31 -5.33 -14.72
C LYS A 326 -14.96 -3.87 -15.03
N ASP A 327 -15.90 -2.93 -14.98
CA ASP A 327 -15.54 -1.53 -15.06
C ASP A 327 -14.73 -1.09 -13.82
N PRO A 328 -13.79 -0.14 -13.98
CA PRO A 328 -12.87 0.25 -12.89
C PRO A 328 -13.57 0.73 -11.61
N ILE A 329 -14.75 1.34 -11.71
CA ILE A 329 -15.49 1.88 -10.57
C ILE A 329 -16.06 0.74 -9.73
N ASN A 330 -16.74 -0.24 -10.36
CA ASN A 330 -17.29 -1.40 -9.66
C ASN A 330 -16.18 -2.30 -9.12
N VAL A 331 -15.10 -2.49 -9.88
CA VAL A 331 -13.91 -3.21 -9.40
C VAL A 331 -13.31 -2.52 -8.17
N CYS A 332 -13.16 -1.20 -8.19
CA CYS A 332 -12.69 -0.45 -7.03
C CYS A 332 -13.59 -0.72 -5.81
N ARG A 333 -14.91 -0.54 -5.93
CA ARG A 333 -15.87 -0.78 -4.84
C ARG A 333 -15.80 -2.21 -4.30
N GLN A 334 -15.74 -3.21 -5.18
CA GLN A 334 -15.68 -4.61 -4.79
C GLN A 334 -14.43 -4.96 -3.98
N PHE A 335 -13.26 -4.47 -4.39
CA PHE A 335 -11.98 -4.83 -3.77
C PHE A 335 -11.61 -3.92 -2.60
N LEU A 336 -11.99 -2.64 -2.63
CA LEU A 336 -11.68 -1.69 -1.58
C LEU A 336 -12.52 -1.92 -0.32
N HIS A 337 -13.84 -2.09 -0.48
CA HIS A 337 -14.75 -2.15 0.67
C HIS A 337 -15.81 -3.26 0.57
N SER A 338 -16.33 -3.59 -0.63
CA SER A 338 -17.47 -4.51 -0.81
C SER A 338 -18.66 -4.08 0.09
N ASP A 339 -19.49 -5.05 0.53
CA ASP A 339 -20.56 -4.85 1.51
C ASP A 339 -20.16 -5.22 2.96
N GLY A 340 -18.90 -5.56 3.18
CA GLY A 340 -18.35 -5.95 4.48
C GLY A 340 -18.73 -7.35 4.96
N LYS A 341 -19.76 -8.00 4.35
CA LYS A 341 -20.28 -9.28 4.84
C LYS A 341 -19.33 -10.43 4.58
N ASN A 342 -18.64 -10.41 3.44
CA ASN A 342 -17.68 -11.44 3.02
C ASN A 342 -16.23 -10.92 3.15
N ARG A 343 -15.94 -10.21 4.24
CA ARG A 343 -14.63 -9.61 4.56
C ARG A 343 -14.27 -9.83 6.03
N TRP A 344 -12.97 -9.84 6.33
CA TRP A 344 -12.42 -9.74 7.67
C TRP A 344 -11.25 -8.77 7.63
N PHE A 345 -11.56 -7.48 7.81
CA PHE A 345 -10.60 -6.38 7.59
C PHE A 345 -9.43 -6.36 8.58
N ASP A 346 -9.54 -7.06 9.68
CA ASP A 346 -8.49 -7.18 10.69
C ASP A 346 -7.33 -8.12 10.29
N LYS A 347 -7.53 -8.97 9.26
CA LYS A 347 -6.48 -9.87 8.80
C LYS A 347 -5.43 -9.12 7.98
N SER A 348 -4.14 -9.44 8.19
CA SER A 348 -3.04 -8.79 7.47
C SER A 348 -3.22 -8.80 5.94
N LEU A 349 -3.77 -9.88 5.41
CA LEU A 349 -3.96 -10.07 3.97
C LEU A 349 -5.26 -10.83 3.68
N SER A 350 -6.07 -10.30 2.79
CA SER A 350 -7.25 -10.97 2.21
C SER A 350 -7.08 -11.07 0.69
N LEU A 351 -6.96 -12.28 0.19
CA LEU A 351 -7.01 -12.60 -1.25
C LEU A 351 -8.47 -12.65 -1.67
N ILE A 352 -8.86 -11.87 -2.67
CA ILE A 352 -10.24 -11.79 -3.16
C ILE A 352 -10.29 -12.32 -4.58
N VAL A 353 -11.22 -13.23 -4.87
CA VAL A 353 -11.45 -13.76 -6.22
C VAL A 353 -12.95 -13.80 -6.49
N THR A 354 -13.39 -13.09 -7.53
CA THR A 354 -14.80 -13.04 -7.93
C THR A 354 -15.18 -14.20 -8.84
N GLU A 355 -16.48 -14.49 -8.92
CA GLU A 355 -17.03 -15.56 -9.78
C GLU A 355 -16.57 -15.41 -11.24
N ASN A 356 -16.53 -14.19 -11.77
CA ASN A 356 -16.03 -13.89 -13.11
C ASN A 356 -14.53 -13.60 -13.15
N SER A 357 -13.78 -14.14 -12.18
CA SER A 357 -12.32 -14.23 -12.12
C SER A 357 -11.54 -12.92 -11.92
N SER A 358 -12.16 -11.79 -11.64
CA SER A 358 -11.40 -10.64 -11.14
C SER A 358 -10.74 -11.03 -9.83
N SER A 359 -9.47 -10.69 -9.64
CA SER A 359 -8.71 -11.09 -8.45
C SER A 359 -7.80 -9.99 -7.95
N GLY A 360 -7.54 -9.98 -6.67
CA GLY A 360 -6.73 -8.97 -6.03
C GLY A 360 -6.64 -9.18 -4.53
N ILE A 361 -6.21 -8.16 -3.83
CA ILE A 361 -6.11 -8.19 -2.38
C ILE A 361 -6.68 -6.94 -1.74
N ASN A 362 -7.10 -7.09 -0.49
CA ASN A 362 -7.26 -6.03 0.49
C ASN A 362 -6.34 -6.36 1.67
N PHE A 363 -5.60 -5.38 2.20
CA PHE A 363 -4.66 -5.64 3.29
C PHE A 363 -4.76 -4.59 4.40
N GLU A 364 -4.50 -5.02 5.63
CA GLU A 364 -4.42 -4.15 6.79
C GLU A 364 -3.09 -3.41 6.78
N HIS A 365 -3.11 -2.08 6.85
CA HIS A 365 -1.95 -1.23 6.51
C HIS A 365 -1.02 -0.91 7.70
N SER A 366 -1.39 -1.23 8.93
CA SER A 366 -0.55 -0.85 10.08
C SER A 366 0.76 -1.65 10.14
N TRP A 367 0.72 -2.92 9.75
CA TRP A 367 1.89 -3.83 9.82
C TRP A 367 2.95 -3.58 8.75
N GLY A 368 2.59 -2.97 7.61
CA GLY A 368 3.49 -2.80 6.47
C GLY A 368 3.01 -1.80 5.44
N ASP A 369 3.87 -1.51 4.48
CA ASP A 369 3.63 -0.55 3.41
C ASP A 369 3.40 -1.26 2.07
N GLY A 370 2.74 -0.58 1.13
CA GLY A 370 2.35 -1.13 -0.16
C GLY A 370 3.50 -1.72 -0.98
N VAL A 371 4.75 -1.33 -0.75
CA VAL A 371 5.91 -1.86 -1.48
C VAL A 371 6.11 -3.36 -1.20
N ALA A 372 6.04 -3.79 0.07
CA ALA A 372 6.15 -5.20 0.44
C ALA A 372 5.01 -6.03 -0.14
N VAL A 373 3.79 -5.47 -0.11
CA VAL A 373 2.60 -6.09 -0.67
C VAL A 373 2.68 -6.19 -2.20
N LEU A 374 3.18 -5.15 -2.87
CA LEU A 374 3.37 -5.15 -4.32
C LEU A 374 4.37 -6.23 -4.77
N ARG A 375 5.48 -6.41 -4.05
CA ARG A 375 6.44 -7.48 -4.31
C ARG A 375 5.78 -8.85 -4.18
N PHE A 376 5.04 -9.09 -3.11
CA PHE A 376 4.29 -10.33 -2.92
C PHE A 376 3.34 -10.58 -4.11
N LEU A 377 2.53 -9.60 -4.50
CA LEU A 377 1.61 -9.72 -5.63
C LEU A 377 2.31 -10.05 -6.93
N GLN A 378 3.42 -9.37 -7.22
CA GLN A 378 4.21 -9.61 -8.43
C GLN A 378 4.77 -11.03 -8.48
N ASP A 379 5.30 -11.51 -7.38
CA ASP A 379 5.96 -12.81 -7.32
C ASP A 379 4.95 -13.96 -7.42
N ILE A 380 3.81 -13.89 -6.72
CA ILE A 380 2.78 -14.94 -6.80
C ILE A 380 2.09 -14.96 -8.17
N TYR A 381 1.87 -13.79 -8.79
CA TYR A 381 1.29 -13.74 -10.14
C TYR A 381 2.25 -14.30 -11.18
N LYS A 382 3.54 -13.98 -11.12
CA LYS A 382 4.57 -14.55 -11.99
C LYS A 382 4.69 -16.06 -11.82
N ASP A 383 4.63 -16.55 -10.59
CA ASP A 383 4.66 -17.98 -10.28
C ASP A 383 3.46 -18.71 -10.88
N PHE A 384 2.26 -18.17 -10.68
CA PHE A 384 1.03 -18.68 -11.29
C PHE A 384 1.12 -18.68 -12.83
N GLN A 385 1.63 -17.61 -13.43
CA GLN A 385 1.80 -17.52 -14.89
C GLN A 385 2.82 -18.55 -15.44
N ALA A 386 3.93 -18.72 -14.74
CA ALA A 386 5.02 -19.58 -15.20
C ALA A 386 4.76 -21.08 -14.93
N SER A 387 4.09 -21.41 -13.84
CA SER A 387 3.93 -22.77 -13.36
C SER A 387 2.62 -22.96 -12.58
N PRO A 388 1.45 -22.94 -13.27
CA PRO A 388 0.17 -23.18 -12.63
C PRO A 388 0.15 -24.60 -12.02
N GLN A 389 -0.30 -24.71 -10.80
CA GLN A 389 -0.32 -25.97 -10.04
C GLN A 389 -1.64 -26.72 -10.21
N VAL A 390 -2.69 -26.00 -10.60
CA VAL A 390 -3.98 -26.58 -11.03
C VAL A 390 -4.31 -26.06 -12.42
N TYR A 391 -4.92 -26.91 -13.25
CA TYR A 391 -5.20 -26.65 -14.67
C TYR A 391 -6.60 -27.15 -15.05
N PRO A 392 -7.16 -26.70 -16.18
CA PRO A 392 -8.46 -27.16 -16.65
C PRO A 392 -8.51 -28.68 -16.80
N GLY A 393 -9.55 -29.30 -16.28
CA GLY A 393 -9.74 -30.75 -16.32
C GLY A 393 -8.96 -31.56 -15.27
N MET A 394 -8.20 -30.88 -14.39
CA MET A 394 -7.54 -31.60 -13.28
C MET A 394 -8.58 -32.19 -12.33
N GLU A 395 -8.42 -33.49 -12.03
CA GLU A 395 -9.24 -34.16 -11.05
C GLU A 395 -8.94 -33.66 -9.63
N SER A 396 -10.00 -33.33 -8.89
CA SER A 396 -9.90 -32.96 -7.49
C SER A 396 -10.09 -34.19 -6.61
N ASN A 397 -9.30 -34.34 -5.56
CA ASN A 397 -9.62 -35.29 -4.51
C ASN A 397 -10.89 -34.83 -3.80
N ALA A 398 -11.71 -35.79 -3.33
CA ALA A 398 -12.82 -35.45 -2.44
C ALA A 398 -12.29 -34.56 -1.31
N ALA A 399 -13.03 -33.51 -0.95
CA ALA A 399 -12.68 -32.75 0.22
C ALA A 399 -12.47 -33.73 1.37
N SER A 400 -11.34 -33.64 2.04
CA SER A 400 -11.13 -34.39 3.27
C SER A 400 -12.33 -34.09 4.19
N GLU A 401 -12.69 -35.04 5.07
CA GLU A 401 -13.74 -34.86 6.11
C GLU A 401 -13.50 -33.61 6.99
N SER A 402 -12.46 -32.86 6.74
CA SER A 402 -11.95 -31.69 7.44
C SER A 402 -12.43 -30.33 6.90
N LEU A 403 -13.41 -30.26 6.02
CA LEU A 403 -14.00 -28.96 5.67
C LEU A 403 -14.80 -28.44 6.87
N ASN A 404 -14.15 -27.62 7.70
CA ASN A 404 -14.74 -27.11 8.93
C ASN A 404 -15.38 -25.75 8.68
N LYS A 405 -16.71 -25.72 8.54
CA LYS A 405 -17.49 -24.48 8.56
C LYS A 405 -17.54 -23.97 10.01
N LEU A 406 -17.13 -22.72 10.22
CA LEU A 406 -17.18 -22.09 11.53
C LEU A 406 -18.62 -21.68 11.85
N GLU A 407 -19.10 -22.12 12.99
CA GLU A 407 -20.38 -21.69 13.54
C GLU A 407 -20.17 -20.66 14.65
N PHE A 408 -21.15 -19.74 14.80
CA PHE A 408 -21.10 -18.67 15.77
C PHE A 408 -22.38 -18.61 16.60
N HIS A 409 -22.22 -18.60 17.90
CA HIS A 409 -23.32 -18.41 18.86
C HIS A 409 -23.56 -16.91 19.03
N LEU A 410 -24.77 -16.48 18.66
CA LEU A 410 -25.16 -15.07 18.66
C LEU A 410 -26.44 -14.92 19.49
N ASP A 411 -26.42 -14.05 20.49
CA ASP A 411 -27.63 -13.60 21.17
C ASP A 411 -28.38 -12.56 20.32
N ASP A 412 -29.59 -12.22 20.73
CA ASP A 412 -30.44 -11.29 19.96
C ASP A 412 -29.87 -9.86 19.95
N ALA A 413 -29.10 -9.50 20.97
CA ALA A 413 -28.40 -8.22 21.01
C ALA A 413 -27.34 -8.14 19.90
N LEU A 414 -26.47 -9.16 19.77
CA LEU A 414 -25.47 -9.24 18.70
C LEU A 414 -26.10 -9.31 17.30
N LYS A 415 -27.18 -10.11 17.13
CA LYS A 415 -27.92 -10.15 15.86
C LYS A 415 -28.42 -8.77 15.46
N SER A 416 -28.98 -8.02 16.40
CA SER A 416 -29.45 -6.64 16.16
C SER A 416 -28.30 -5.71 15.80
N VAL A 417 -27.16 -5.82 16.48
CA VAL A 417 -25.96 -5.01 16.18
C VAL A 417 -25.41 -5.36 14.80
N ILE A 418 -25.31 -6.63 14.41
CA ILE A 418 -24.85 -7.06 13.09
C ILE A 418 -25.76 -6.51 11.98
N ALA A 419 -27.08 -6.60 12.17
CA ALA A 419 -28.05 -6.05 11.23
C ALA A 419 -27.92 -4.52 11.09
N GLN A 420 -27.73 -3.80 12.20
CA GLN A 420 -27.53 -2.35 12.19
C GLN A 420 -26.19 -1.98 11.55
N ALA A 421 -25.10 -2.67 11.91
CA ALA A 421 -23.78 -2.46 11.33
C ALA A 421 -23.76 -2.66 9.80
N SER A 422 -24.50 -3.66 9.29
CA SER A 422 -24.65 -3.88 7.86
C SER A 422 -25.31 -2.69 7.16
N LYS A 423 -26.38 -2.14 7.74
CA LYS A 423 -27.09 -0.97 7.19
C LYS A 423 -26.24 0.30 7.23
N ASP A 424 -25.51 0.51 8.32
CA ASP A 424 -24.70 1.71 8.49
C ASP A 424 -23.46 1.65 7.59
N TYR A 425 -22.85 0.48 7.43
CA TYR A 425 -21.74 0.30 6.50
C TYR A 425 -22.18 0.48 5.04
N GLU A 426 -23.36 0.01 4.67
CA GLU A 426 -23.95 0.25 3.34
C GLU A 426 -24.09 1.75 3.05
N LYS A 427 -24.54 2.54 4.03
CA LYS A 427 -24.59 4.02 3.88
C LYS A 427 -23.21 4.62 3.64
N VAL A 428 -22.19 4.17 4.40
CA VAL A 428 -20.81 4.61 4.21
C VAL A 428 -20.29 4.24 2.82
N CYS A 429 -20.50 3.00 2.38
CA CYS A 429 -20.12 2.54 1.04
C CYS A 429 -20.81 3.34 -0.07
N ASN A 430 -22.09 3.64 0.10
CA ASN A 430 -22.87 4.43 -0.86
C ASN A 430 -22.48 5.91 -0.87
N SER A 431 -21.88 6.43 0.20
CA SER A 431 -21.36 7.80 0.25
C SER A 431 -20.02 7.95 -0.48
N LEU A 432 -19.31 6.85 -0.76
CA LEU A 432 -18.07 6.90 -1.53
C LEU A 432 -18.37 7.12 -3.00
N ASP A 433 -17.81 8.17 -3.58
CA ASP A 433 -17.79 8.43 -5.01
C ASP A 433 -16.44 7.99 -5.60
N VAL A 434 -16.47 7.32 -6.75
CA VAL A 434 -15.30 6.79 -7.43
C VAL A 434 -15.31 7.24 -8.88
N ASN A 435 -14.25 7.91 -9.29
CA ASN A 435 -14.11 8.46 -10.64
C ASN A 435 -12.76 8.06 -11.23
N THR A 436 -12.65 8.04 -12.56
CA THR A 436 -11.41 7.65 -13.24
C THR A 436 -11.04 8.60 -14.37
N VAL A 437 -9.75 8.77 -14.59
CA VAL A 437 -9.19 9.44 -15.77
C VAL A 437 -8.23 8.49 -16.46
N GLN A 438 -8.35 8.38 -17.77
CA GLN A 438 -7.32 7.82 -18.64
C GLN A 438 -6.95 8.84 -19.70
N LEU A 439 -5.66 8.98 -19.99
CA LEU A 439 -5.17 9.83 -21.07
C LEU A 439 -4.05 9.13 -21.82
N GLU A 440 -4.27 8.96 -23.13
CA GLU A 440 -3.27 8.45 -24.06
C GLU A 440 -2.30 9.55 -24.50
N GLY A 441 -1.09 9.16 -24.81
CA GLY A 441 -0.03 10.06 -25.29
C GLY A 441 0.75 10.77 -24.18
N LEU A 442 0.28 10.75 -22.92
CA LEU A 442 1.00 11.26 -21.76
C LEU A 442 1.45 10.10 -20.87
N GLY A 443 2.65 9.60 -21.11
CA GLY A 443 3.22 8.46 -20.38
C GLY A 443 4.72 8.62 -20.16
N LYS A 444 5.37 7.51 -19.82
CA LYS A 444 6.82 7.50 -19.54
C LYS A 444 7.67 7.95 -20.74
N ASP A 445 7.25 7.61 -21.95
CA ASP A 445 8.08 7.85 -23.16
C ASP A 445 8.14 9.34 -23.49
N ILE A 446 7.01 10.04 -23.49
CA ILE A 446 7.02 11.49 -23.76
C ILE A 446 7.76 12.26 -22.65
N CYS A 447 7.59 11.91 -21.39
CA CYS A 447 8.32 12.55 -20.30
C CYS A 447 9.83 12.36 -20.44
N LYS A 448 10.29 11.15 -20.82
CA LYS A 448 11.71 10.85 -21.04
C LYS A 448 12.30 11.63 -22.23
N LYS A 449 11.52 11.82 -23.31
CA LYS A 449 11.95 12.63 -24.47
C LYS A 449 12.38 14.03 -24.06
N PHE A 450 11.68 14.61 -23.05
CA PHE A 450 12.00 15.93 -22.48
C PHE A 450 12.88 15.86 -21.22
N SER A 451 13.42 14.68 -20.86
CA SER A 451 14.23 14.48 -19.64
C SER A 451 13.49 14.85 -18.35
N LEU A 452 12.17 14.66 -18.31
CA LEU A 452 11.30 14.97 -17.17
C LEU A 452 10.96 13.71 -16.37
N SER A 453 10.68 13.88 -15.08
CA SER A 453 10.13 12.82 -14.24
C SER A 453 8.64 12.59 -14.57
N PRO A 454 8.23 11.39 -15.00
CA PRO A 454 6.81 11.11 -15.22
C PRO A 454 5.96 11.33 -13.96
N ASP A 455 6.50 10.98 -12.80
CA ASP A 455 5.84 11.14 -11.52
C ASP A 455 5.62 12.63 -11.17
N ALA A 456 6.63 13.47 -11.39
CA ALA A 456 6.48 14.91 -11.21
C ALA A 456 5.37 15.52 -12.10
N ILE A 457 5.19 14.98 -13.31
CA ILE A 457 4.11 15.43 -14.22
C ILE A 457 2.74 15.03 -13.69
N MET A 458 2.61 13.82 -13.11
CA MET A 458 1.38 13.40 -12.44
C MET A 458 1.02 14.34 -11.30
N GLN A 459 1.95 14.59 -10.39
CA GLN A 459 1.76 15.46 -9.22
C GLN A 459 1.47 16.90 -9.63
N LEU A 460 2.10 17.39 -10.71
CA LEU A 460 1.81 18.71 -11.27
C LEU A 460 0.36 18.83 -11.74
N GLY A 461 -0.14 17.81 -12.44
CA GLY A 461 -1.53 17.78 -12.91
C GLY A 461 -2.55 17.90 -11.79
N PHE A 462 -2.32 17.23 -10.63
CA PHE A 462 -3.19 17.33 -9.46
C PHE A 462 -3.24 18.76 -8.91
N GLN A 463 -2.12 19.46 -8.84
CA GLN A 463 -2.05 20.85 -8.36
C GLN A 463 -2.75 21.81 -9.33
N VAL A 464 -2.54 21.64 -10.64
CA VAL A 464 -3.17 22.45 -11.69
C VAL A 464 -4.70 22.29 -11.65
N ALA A 465 -5.17 21.04 -11.57
CA ALA A 465 -6.61 20.72 -11.53
C ALA A 465 -7.28 21.30 -10.30
N TYR A 466 -6.67 21.12 -9.12
CA TYR A 466 -7.25 21.64 -7.88
C TYR A 466 -7.31 23.18 -7.89
N HIS A 467 -6.24 23.84 -8.34
CA HIS A 467 -6.24 25.29 -8.49
C HIS A 467 -7.25 25.78 -9.53
N LYS A 468 -7.43 25.06 -10.64
CA LYS A 468 -8.42 25.40 -11.69
C LYS A 468 -9.85 25.42 -11.13
N LEU A 469 -10.18 24.50 -10.22
CA LEU A 469 -11.50 24.41 -9.62
C LEU A 469 -11.71 25.39 -8.46
N HIS A 470 -10.71 25.51 -7.59
CA HIS A 470 -10.90 26.13 -6.29
C HIS A 470 -10.16 27.47 -6.12
N GLY A 471 -9.32 27.86 -7.09
CA GLY A 471 -8.51 29.09 -7.03
C GLY A 471 -7.48 29.14 -5.90
N LYS A 472 -7.23 28.02 -5.22
CA LYS A 472 -6.33 27.92 -4.06
C LYS A 472 -5.46 26.67 -4.11
N PHE A 473 -4.40 26.65 -3.31
CA PHE A 473 -3.53 25.49 -3.09
C PHE A 473 -3.76 24.92 -1.69
N VAL A 474 -3.57 23.61 -1.54
CA VAL A 474 -3.87 22.87 -0.30
C VAL A 474 -2.78 21.89 0.06
N GLY A 475 -2.78 21.42 1.32
CA GLY A 475 -1.92 20.35 1.78
C GLY A 475 -2.08 19.10 0.93
N SER A 476 -0.98 18.68 0.29
CA SER A 476 -0.92 17.50 -0.56
C SER A 476 0.07 16.50 0.01
N TYR A 477 -0.27 15.22 -0.07
CA TYR A 477 0.51 14.11 0.44
C TYR A 477 0.86 13.14 -0.69
N GLU A 478 2.14 12.80 -0.78
CA GLU A 478 2.61 11.69 -1.59
C GLU A 478 3.56 10.84 -0.73
N SER A 479 3.35 9.52 -0.72
CA SER A 479 4.18 8.61 0.07
C SER A 479 5.49 8.28 -0.64
N CYS A 480 6.59 8.28 0.12
CA CYS A 480 7.90 7.85 -0.35
C CYS A 480 8.46 6.76 0.57
N SER A 481 8.87 5.64 0.01
CA SER A 481 9.47 4.55 0.79
C SER A 481 10.86 4.94 1.33
N THR A 482 11.10 4.60 2.60
CA THR A 482 12.42 4.69 3.25
C THR A 482 13.03 3.30 3.52
N ALA A 483 12.61 2.28 2.76
CA ALA A 483 13.09 0.91 2.90
C ALA A 483 14.59 0.73 2.60
N ALA A 484 15.29 1.74 2.07
CA ALA A 484 16.75 1.76 2.00
C ALA A 484 17.43 1.76 3.39
N PHE A 485 16.66 2.01 4.44
CA PHE A 485 17.11 2.06 5.83
C PHE A 485 16.45 0.94 6.65
N ARG A 486 17.16 0.41 7.63
CA ARG A 486 16.67 -0.63 8.52
C ARG A 486 15.42 -0.16 9.30
N TYR A 487 14.34 -0.92 9.23
CA TYR A 487 13.01 -0.59 9.74
C TYR A 487 12.45 0.71 9.17
N GLY A 488 12.86 1.08 7.96
CA GLY A 488 12.27 2.19 7.23
C GLY A 488 10.82 1.89 6.85
N ARG A 489 9.96 2.91 6.97
CA ARG A 489 8.57 2.88 6.55
C ARG A 489 8.38 3.85 5.38
N THR A 490 7.72 4.95 5.62
CA THR A 490 7.48 5.99 4.62
C THR A 490 7.87 7.37 5.14
N GLU A 491 8.21 8.24 4.21
CA GLU A 491 8.31 9.69 4.41
C GLU A 491 7.32 10.39 3.46
N THR A 492 7.00 11.65 3.72
CA THR A 492 6.09 12.44 2.90
C THR A 492 6.85 13.30 1.90
N ILE A 493 6.42 13.28 0.64
CA ILE A 493 6.72 14.32 -0.33
C ILE A 493 5.53 15.31 -0.31
N ARG A 494 5.83 16.61 -0.34
CA ARG A 494 4.85 17.69 -0.43
C ARG A 494 4.90 18.30 -1.84
N PRO A 495 4.08 17.79 -2.80
CA PRO A 495 4.19 18.18 -4.21
C PRO A 495 3.76 19.62 -4.49
N CYS A 496 2.95 20.23 -3.63
CA CYS A 496 2.61 21.64 -3.74
C CYS A 496 3.81 22.50 -3.36
N THR A 497 4.50 23.05 -4.34
CA THR A 497 5.72 23.87 -4.20
C THR A 497 5.54 25.23 -4.90
N MET A 498 6.44 26.19 -4.68
CA MET A 498 6.41 27.43 -5.43
C MET A 498 6.57 27.21 -6.95
N ALA A 499 7.34 26.20 -7.37
CA ALA A 499 7.45 25.83 -8.79
C ALA A 499 6.10 25.39 -9.37
N THR A 500 5.39 24.46 -8.66
CA THR A 500 4.07 23.99 -9.10
C THR A 500 3.01 25.09 -9.05
N LYS A 501 3.06 25.96 -8.02
CA LYS A 501 2.21 27.14 -7.92
C LYS A 501 2.39 28.09 -9.11
N ASN A 502 3.64 28.42 -9.45
CA ASN A 502 3.94 29.31 -10.55
C ASN A 502 3.45 28.76 -11.89
N PHE A 503 3.65 27.48 -12.16
CA PHE A 503 3.13 26.84 -13.36
C PHE A 503 1.59 26.82 -13.37
N ALA A 504 0.95 26.44 -12.26
CA ALA A 504 -0.51 26.37 -12.19
C ALA A 504 -1.16 27.75 -12.37
N LEU A 505 -0.57 28.80 -11.80
CA LEU A 505 -1.01 30.18 -12.03
C LEU A 505 -0.82 30.60 -13.48
N ALA A 506 0.32 30.24 -14.09
CA ALA A 506 0.63 30.59 -15.48
C ALA A 506 -0.36 29.93 -16.47
N ILE A 507 -0.59 28.63 -16.34
CA ILE A 507 -1.45 27.87 -17.27
C ILE A 507 -2.95 28.15 -17.07
N ASN A 508 -3.36 28.48 -15.84
CA ASN A 508 -4.74 28.82 -15.51
C ASN A 508 -5.06 30.31 -15.68
N SER A 509 -4.07 31.13 -16.01
CA SER A 509 -4.28 32.57 -16.25
C SER A 509 -4.58 32.85 -17.73
N ASN A 510 -5.23 34.00 -18.01
CA ASN A 510 -5.42 34.48 -19.38
C ASN A 510 -4.15 35.09 -20.02
N LYS A 511 -3.00 34.97 -19.36
CA LYS A 511 -1.70 35.42 -19.90
C LYS A 511 -1.18 34.38 -20.88
N SER A 512 -1.00 34.72 -22.14
CA SER A 512 -0.40 33.85 -23.15
C SER A 512 1.12 33.77 -22.96
N LEU A 513 1.57 32.77 -22.22
CA LEU A 513 3.00 32.37 -22.27
C LEU A 513 3.24 31.51 -23.51
N SER A 514 4.43 31.61 -24.04
CA SER A 514 4.88 30.71 -25.11
C SER A 514 5.03 29.26 -24.59
N ASN A 515 4.87 28.28 -25.49
CA ASN A 515 5.10 26.87 -25.11
C ASN A 515 6.51 26.62 -24.54
N GLN A 516 7.52 27.34 -25.02
CA GLN A 516 8.88 27.27 -24.48
C GLN A 516 8.98 27.77 -23.03
N GLU A 517 8.26 28.83 -22.68
CA GLU A 517 8.20 29.33 -21.30
C GLU A 517 7.47 28.36 -20.37
N LEU A 518 6.34 27.80 -20.84
CA LEU A 518 5.61 26.76 -20.10
C LEU A 518 6.47 25.50 -19.90
N LEU A 519 7.20 25.08 -20.93
CA LEU A 519 8.11 23.92 -20.81
C LEU A 519 9.23 24.15 -19.79
N LYS A 520 9.78 25.36 -19.71
CA LYS A 520 10.76 25.73 -18.67
C LYS A 520 10.17 25.63 -17.26
N LEU A 521 8.94 26.10 -17.06
CA LEU A 521 8.25 25.96 -15.76
C LEU A 521 8.00 24.49 -15.40
N ILE A 522 7.56 23.66 -16.35
CA ILE A 522 7.40 22.21 -16.17
C ILE A 522 8.74 21.56 -15.78
N ALA A 523 9.83 21.95 -16.46
CA ALA A 523 11.16 21.41 -16.16
C ALA A 523 11.61 21.77 -14.72
N GLU A 524 11.33 22.98 -14.26
CA GLU A 524 11.61 23.38 -12.88
C GLU A 524 10.75 22.59 -11.87
N CYS A 525 9.44 22.37 -12.17
CA CYS A 525 8.59 21.49 -11.35
C CYS A 525 9.18 20.08 -11.24
N SER A 526 9.61 19.51 -12.35
CA SER A 526 10.21 18.17 -12.38
C SER A 526 11.52 18.10 -11.59
N LYS A 527 12.36 19.12 -11.67
CA LYS A 527 13.61 19.23 -10.94
C LYS A 527 13.36 19.33 -9.42
N VAL A 528 12.46 20.23 -9.00
CA VAL A 528 12.12 20.43 -7.58
C VAL A 528 11.51 19.15 -6.99
N HIS A 529 10.55 18.55 -7.68
CA HIS A 529 9.94 17.29 -7.27
C HIS A 529 10.98 16.16 -7.14
N GLY A 530 11.89 16.04 -8.10
CA GLY A 530 12.98 15.06 -8.04
C GLY A 530 13.91 15.27 -6.83
N GLN A 531 14.13 16.52 -6.42
CA GLN A 531 14.91 16.82 -5.20
C GLN A 531 14.13 16.46 -3.93
N LEU A 532 12.83 16.73 -3.87
CA LEU A 532 11.97 16.34 -2.75
C LEU A 532 11.93 14.82 -2.59
N THR A 533 11.72 14.09 -3.69
CA THR A 533 11.74 12.63 -3.72
C THR A 533 13.06 12.06 -3.21
N LYS A 534 14.19 12.62 -3.67
CA LYS A 534 15.51 12.22 -3.19
C LYS A 534 15.68 12.47 -1.69
N ASN A 535 15.29 13.64 -1.20
CA ASN A 535 15.35 13.97 0.22
C ASN A 535 14.50 13.00 1.05
N ALA A 536 13.27 12.75 0.65
CA ALA A 536 12.36 11.82 1.35
C ALA A 536 12.94 10.40 1.39
N ALA A 537 13.36 9.85 0.24
CA ALA A 537 13.94 8.52 0.14
C ALA A 537 15.22 8.35 0.95
N MET A 538 15.98 9.42 1.12
CA MET A 538 17.22 9.44 1.93
C MET A 538 16.98 9.77 3.41
N GLY A 539 15.71 9.75 3.87
CA GLY A 539 15.35 10.03 5.25
C GLY A 539 15.60 11.49 5.67
N GLN A 540 15.60 12.40 4.71
CA GLN A 540 15.80 13.84 4.92
C GLN A 540 14.51 14.65 4.74
N GLY A 541 13.34 14.02 4.78
CA GLY A 541 12.07 14.68 4.85
C GLY A 541 11.86 15.38 6.20
N PHE A 542 10.87 16.25 6.28
CA PHE A 542 10.58 16.99 7.51
C PHE A 542 9.33 16.47 8.25
N ASP A 543 8.40 15.83 7.57
CA ASP A 543 7.12 15.44 8.16
C ASP A 543 7.29 14.42 9.29
N ARG A 544 8.02 13.33 9.05
CA ARG A 544 8.27 12.30 10.08
C ARG A 544 9.12 12.82 11.22
N HIS A 545 10.03 13.74 10.93
CA HIS A 545 10.88 14.36 11.94
C HIS A 545 10.05 15.28 12.87
N LEU A 546 9.25 16.20 12.32
CA LEU A 546 8.35 17.06 13.11
C LEU A 546 7.35 16.24 13.91
N PHE A 547 6.78 15.16 13.31
CA PHE A 547 5.89 14.26 14.01
C PHE A 547 6.60 13.59 15.20
N ALA A 548 7.83 13.09 15.02
CA ALA A 548 8.61 12.49 16.09
C ALA A 548 8.92 13.49 17.21
N LEU A 549 9.35 14.72 16.87
CA LEU A 549 9.61 15.78 17.85
C LEU A 549 8.35 16.13 18.65
N LYS A 550 7.19 16.21 18.00
CA LYS A 550 5.90 16.50 18.65
C LYS A 550 5.58 15.52 19.77
N LEU A 551 5.95 14.25 19.63
CA LEU A 551 5.68 13.21 20.64
C LEU A 551 6.45 13.40 21.94
N TYR A 552 7.56 14.16 21.91
CA TYR A 552 8.34 14.52 23.11
C TYR A 552 7.91 15.85 23.73
N ALA A 553 7.04 16.61 23.07
CA ALA A 553 6.53 17.87 23.59
C ALA A 553 5.59 17.61 24.76
N LYS A 554 5.92 18.11 25.95
CA LYS A 554 5.09 18.03 27.16
C LYS A 554 4.12 19.21 27.27
N GLU A 555 4.46 20.32 26.64
CA GLU A 555 3.72 21.57 26.64
C GLU A 555 3.25 21.93 25.23
N LYS A 556 2.30 22.83 25.14
CA LYS A 556 1.87 23.39 23.84
C LYS A 556 3.00 24.21 23.22
N ILE A 557 3.23 24.00 21.95
CA ILE A 557 4.25 24.71 21.16
C ILE A 557 3.54 25.38 19.98
N ASP A 558 3.73 26.68 19.81
CA ASP A 558 3.01 27.49 18.83
C ASP A 558 3.11 26.95 17.40
N LEU A 559 4.27 26.38 17.01
CA LEU A 559 4.43 25.71 15.74
C LEU A 559 3.37 24.62 15.51
N TYR A 560 3.09 23.78 16.50
CA TYR A 560 2.13 22.65 16.38
C TYR A 560 0.68 23.08 16.56
N GLU A 561 0.45 24.26 17.14
CA GLU A 561 -0.87 24.85 17.28
C GLU A 561 -1.23 25.77 16.11
N ASP A 562 -0.27 26.15 15.28
CA ASP A 562 -0.49 26.99 14.08
C ASP A 562 -1.48 26.30 13.12
N ASP A 563 -2.46 27.07 12.65
CA ASP A 563 -3.42 26.62 11.67
C ASP A 563 -2.74 26.18 10.35
N ALA A 564 -1.61 26.79 10.01
CA ALA A 564 -0.78 26.39 8.88
C ALA A 564 -0.25 24.95 9.04
N TYR A 565 0.21 24.57 10.25
CA TYR A 565 0.65 23.19 10.51
C TYR A 565 -0.51 22.21 10.42
N LYS A 566 -1.67 22.56 10.98
CA LYS A 566 -2.87 21.72 10.93
C LYS A 566 -3.37 21.56 9.49
N ALA A 567 -3.42 22.64 8.70
CA ALA A 567 -3.86 22.63 7.31
C ALA A 567 -2.92 21.81 6.40
N LEU A 568 -1.59 21.89 6.58
CA LEU A 568 -0.63 21.08 5.84
C LEU A 568 -0.83 19.58 6.09
N ASN A 569 -1.12 19.21 7.33
CA ASN A 569 -1.31 17.81 7.73
C ASN A 569 -2.73 17.29 7.50
N TYR A 570 -3.66 18.14 7.11
CA TYR A 570 -5.04 17.73 6.79
C TYR A 570 -5.15 16.99 5.44
N ASN A 571 -4.14 17.05 4.58
CA ASN A 571 -3.98 16.23 3.36
C ASN A 571 -5.23 16.15 2.47
N ILE A 572 -5.75 17.30 2.03
CA ILE A 572 -6.89 17.37 1.09
C ILE A 572 -6.62 16.51 -0.16
N ILE A 573 -5.40 16.57 -0.70
CA ILE A 573 -4.96 15.73 -1.81
C ILE A 573 -4.03 14.67 -1.25
N SER A 574 -4.50 13.43 -1.15
CA SER A 574 -3.70 12.28 -0.74
C SER A 574 -3.45 11.37 -1.92
N THR A 575 -2.18 11.14 -2.26
CA THR A 575 -1.80 10.43 -3.47
C THR A 575 -0.91 9.23 -3.17
N SER A 576 -1.05 8.16 -3.98
CA SER A 576 -0.20 6.99 -3.93
C SER A 576 -0.10 6.32 -5.29
N THR A 577 1.06 5.71 -5.58
CA THR A 577 1.26 4.89 -6.78
C THR A 577 1.95 3.58 -6.43
N LEU A 578 1.39 2.49 -6.92
CA LEU A 578 1.94 1.14 -6.87
C LEU A 578 1.87 0.52 -8.27
N SER A 579 2.46 1.21 -9.24
CA SER A 579 2.43 0.80 -10.65
C SER A 579 3.20 -0.50 -10.88
N SER A 580 2.53 -1.48 -11.50
CA SER A 580 3.12 -2.76 -11.88
C SER A 580 2.41 -3.31 -13.12
N PRO A 581 3.12 -4.05 -14.01
CA PRO A 581 2.49 -4.70 -15.16
C PRO A 581 1.44 -5.75 -14.79
N VAL A 582 1.45 -6.26 -13.56
CA VAL A 582 0.51 -7.28 -13.09
C VAL A 582 -0.69 -6.68 -12.34
N ILE A 583 -0.71 -5.37 -12.12
CA ILE A 583 -1.78 -4.65 -11.41
C ILE A 583 -2.53 -3.77 -12.41
N THR A 584 -3.85 -3.88 -12.42
CA THR A 584 -4.72 -3.03 -13.23
C THR A 584 -5.28 -1.85 -12.44
N LEU A 585 -5.37 -1.96 -11.13
CA LEU A 585 -5.98 -0.95 -10.28
C LEU A 585 -5.42 -1.00 -8.86
N GLY A 586 -5.08 0.16 -8.32
CA GLY A 586 -4.91 0.38 -6.89
C GLY A 586 -5.99 1.34 -6.39
N ALA A 587 -6.44 1.18 -5.14
CA ALA A 587 -7.48 2.02 -4.57
C ALA A 587 -7.32 2.19 -3.05
N PHE A 588 -7.67 3.37 -2.56
CA PHE A 588 -7.83 3.68 -1.14
C PHE A 588 -8.85 4.84 -1.00
N GLY A 589 -9.44 4.97 0.17
CA GLY A 589 -10.42 6.03 0.45
C GLY A 589 -9.78 7.38 0.75
N PRO A 590 -10.56 8.48 0.74
CA PRO A 590 -10.09 9.80 1.15
C PRO A 590 -9.64 9.77 2.62
N VAL A 591 -8.52 10.41 2.94
CA VAL A 591 -7.98 10.43 4.33
C VAL A 591 -8.66 11.48 5.21
N VAL A 592 -9.35 12.45 4.59
CA VAL A 592 -10.19 13.48 5.24
C VAL A 592 -11.54 13.56 4.53
N PRO A 593 -12.62 13.97 5.21
CA PRO A 593 -13.97 13.94 4.64
C PRO A 593 -14.13 14.69 3.32
N ASP A 594 -13.56 15.88 3.21
CA ASP A 594 -13.61 16.78 2.04
C ASP A 594 -12.39 16.63 1.11
N GLY A 595 -11.64 15.53 1.26
CA GLY A 595 -10.42 15.26 0.51
C GLY A 595 -10.60 14.33 -0.68
N PHE A 596 -9.50 14.15 -1.39
CA PHE A 596 -9.36 13.28 -2.56
C PHE A 596 -8.33 12.18 -2.27
N GLY A 597 -8.74 10.92 -2.36
CA GLY A 597 -7.86 9.76 -2.37
C GLY A 597 -7.50 9.44 -3.82
N ILE A 598 -6.25 9.61 -4.21
CA ILE A 598 -5.83 9.52 -5.61
C ILE A 598 -4.81 8.39 -5.78
N ALA A 599 -5.26 7.29 -6.37
CA ALA A 599 -4.37 6.24 -6.84
C ALA A 599 -4.06 6.45 -8.33
N TYR A 600 -2.80 6.34 -8.74
CA TYR A 600 -2.42 6.58 -10.12
C TYR A 600 -1.38 5.61 -10.65
N GLU A 601 -1.41 5.40 -11.95
CA GLU A 601 -0.45 4.59 -12.68
C GLU A 601 0.13 5.37 -13.86
N ILE A 602 1.39 5.09 -14.20
CA ILE A 602 2.05 5.68 -15.35
C ILE A 602 2.52 4.55 -16.26
N LYS A 603 1.84 4.39 -17.38
CA LYS A 603 2.17 3.42 -18.43
C LYS A 603 3.27 3.96 -19.34
N LYS A 604 3.61 3.21 -20.36
CA LYS A 604 4.63 3.60 -21.35
C LYS A 604 4.22 4.87 -22.10
N ASP A 605 2.99 4.90 -22.59
CA ASP A 605 2.41 5.91 -23.46
C ASP A 605 1.08 6.51 -22.94
N ALA A 606 0.65 6.12 -21.75
CA ALA A 606 -0.59 6.56 -21.15
C ALA A 606 -0.44 6.77 -19.64
N LEU A 607 -1.39 7.48 -19.05
CA LEU A 607 -1.59 7.55 -17.60
C LEU A 607 -3.01 7.10 -17.23
N GLY A 608 -3.15 6.61 -16.00
CA GLY A 608 -4.43 6.27 -15.38
C GLY A 608 -4.51 6.84 -13.97
N VAL A 609 -5.66 7.38 -13.60
CA VAL A 609 -5.94 7.91 -12.27
C VAL A 609 -7.29 7.41 -11.80
N LEU A 610 -7.35 6.95 -10.55
CA LEU A 610 -8.57 6.64 -9.84
C LEU A 610 -8.68 7.62 -8.66
N VAL A 611 -9.82 8.30 -8.57
CA VAL A 611 -10.11 9.30 -7.54
C VAL A 611 -11.29 8.84 -6.71
N THR A 612 -11.11 8.81 -5.40
CA THR A 612 -12.17 8.57 -4.42
C THR A 612 -12.47 9.85 -3.65
N THR A 613 -13.74 10.12 -3.44
CA THR A 613 -14.25 11.25 -2.63
C THR A 613 -15.48 10.80 -1.86
N TYR A 614 -15.93 11.58 -0.88
CA TYR A 614 -17.24 11.38 -0.29
C TYR A 614 -18.26 12.34 -0.90
N LEU A 615 -19.41 11.81 -1.33
CA LEU A 615 -20.53 12.58 -1.85
C LEU A 615 -20.92 13.70 -0.89
N GLN A 616 -21.29 14.87 -1.42
CA GLN A 616 -21.65 16.09 -0.66
C GLN A 616 -20.50 16.73 0.13
N GLN A 617 -19.31 16.13 0.17
CA GLN A 617 -18.12 16.68 0.84
C GLN A 617 -17.10 17.23 -0.17
N ALA A 618 -16.84 16.48 -1.24
CA ALA A 618 -15.97 16.89 -2.35
C ALA A 618 -16.61 16.48 -3.69
N ASN A 619 -16.33 17.25 -4.74
CA ASN A 619 -16.88 16.99 -6.08
C ASN A 619 -15.85 16.21 -6.92
N GLY A 620 -15.98 14.90 -6.92
CA GLY A 620 -15.13 13.97 -7.69
C GLY A 620 -15.23 14.18 -9.21
N PRO A 621 -16.45 14.22 -9.79
CA PRO A 621 -16.64 14.44 -11.23
C PRO A 621 -15.99 15.72 -11.76
N ASP A 622 -16.18 16.85 -11.09
CA ASP A 622 -15.57 18.12 -11.51
C ASP A 622 -14.04 18.08 -11.39
N PHE A 623 -13.52 17.47 -10.32
CA PHE A 623 -12.08 17.30 -10.17
C PHE A 623 -11.47 16.45 -11.28
N VAL A 624 -12.10 15.34 -11.65
CA VAL A 624 -11.67 14.44 -12.72
C VAL A 624 -11.72 15.15 -14.09
N ALA A 625 -12.77 15.93 -14.34
CA ALA A 625 -12.87 16.73 -15.57
C ALA A 625 -11.77 17.81 -15.66
N ALA A 626 -11.53 18.53 -14.56
CA ALA A 626 -10.44 19.50 -14.48
C ALA A 626 -9.07 18.86 -14.60
N LEU A 627 -8.88 17.64 -14.05
CA LEU A 627 -7.65 16.89 -14.13
C LEU A 627 -7.37 16.42 -15.55
N HIS A 628 -8.36 15.89 -16.24
CA HIS A 628 -8.25 15.50 -17.65
C HIS A 628 -7.80 16.69 -18.50
N LYS A 629 -8.50 17.82 -18.37
CA LYS A 629 -8.14 19.05 -19.08
C LYS A 629 -6.72 19.53 -18.74
N SER A 630 -6.32 19.46 -17.48
CA SER A 630 -4.98 19.87 -17.05
C SER A 630 -3.88 19.02 -17.70
N TYR A 631 -4.10 17.70 -17.81
CA TYR A 631 -3.17 16.81 -18.49
C TYR A 631 -3.16 17.00 -20.01
N GLU A 632 -4.30 17.30 -20.65
CA GLU A 632 -4.34 17.69 -22.06
C GLU A 632 -3.55 18.97 -22.33
N GLU A 633 -3.67 19.97 -21.48
CA GLU A 633 -2.91 21.23 -21.58
C GLU A 633 -1.40 20.96 -21.42
N ILE A 634 -0.97 20.15 -20.43
CA ILE A 634 0.43 19.75 -20.27
C ILE A 634 0.93 18.98 -21.51
N LEU A 635 0.13 18.03 -22.02
CA LEU A 635 0.47 17.27 -23.23
C LEU A 635 0.60 18.19 -24.47
N SER A 636 -0.25 19.20 -24.58
CA SER A 636 -0.18 20.20 -25.65
C SER A 636 1.14 20.96 -25.63
N VAL A 637 1.64 21.35 -24.43
CA VAL A 637 2.98 21.97 -24.30
C VAL A 637 4.07 21.06 -24.86
N PHE A 638 4.01 19.74 -24.62
CA PHE A 638 4.99 18.80 -25.12
C PHE A 638 4.89 18.58 -26.64
N LYS A 639 3.69 18.56 -27.20
CA LYS A 639 3.47 18.35 -28.64
C LYS A 639 3.92 19.55 -29.50
N ASN A 640 3.88 20.74 -28.93
CA ASN A 640 4.19 21.98 -29.62
C ASN A 640 5.66 22.45 -29.38
N ASN A 641 6.50 21.61 -28.75
CA ASN A 641 7.95 21.79 -28.58
C ASN A 641 8.71 20.57 -29.10
#